data_1ed85e10ba0106b2f8d29ec23daca360
#
_entry.id   1ed85e10ba0106b2f8d29ec23daca360
#
_cell.length_a   1.000
_cell.length_b   1.000
_cell.length_c   1.000
_cell.angle_alpha   90.00
_cell.angle_beta   90.00
_cell.angle_gamma   90.00
#
_symmetry.space_group_name_H-M   'P 1'
#
loop_
_entity.id
_entity.type
_entity.pdbx_description
1 polymer ?
#
loop_
_entity_poly.entity_id
_entity_poly.type
_entity_poly.pdbx_seq_one_letter_code
_entity_poly.pdbx_strand_id
1 'polypeptide(L)'
;MAGFSPMMQHYLQTKEEYKDCILFYRLGDFYEMFFDDAKTVSKELELTLTGKDCGQEERAPMCGIPFHAAENYITRLVSNGHKVAICEQMEDPKKAKGIVKREVIKVVTPSTNLNSQSLDETKNNYLCGIVYLGDKIGVSFIDYTTGDYFVTELENGSELIDEINKFVPAEIITNEYFNMSGIDISFVAEKLGISVSTLDSWYFDEDTCINKLMSHFKLTTLDGLGLKDYSTGIIAAGAVLIYLYETQKNDLMHITSISPYTTGKYMLIDSSSRRNLELVETLREKQKRGSLLWVLDKTKTAMGARTLRSMIEQPLINKETIEGRLDVIEELNNNSIDREEIREYLNPIYDLERLMTKISCKSANPRDLIAFRNSLEMIPYIKNIIGTFKSNLFKEAFEKMDDLQDLYHLIDSAIVDDPPIAMRDGGIIKEGYSEEADRLRKAKTEGKEWLAQLEEREKENTGIKNLKIKFNKVFGYYLEVTNSFKNLVPDNWVRKQTLTNAERYTTEELKKLEDVILGAEDKLYSLEYDLFAQVRETIAAEVLRIRNTAKSIAMIDVFAALSVVAQQNGYVRPSINEKGIIDIKGGRHPVVEKMINNDMFVANDTYLDNAANRVSIITGPNMAGKSTYMRQTALIVLMAQVGSFVPALSADIGIVDRIFTRVGASDDLASGQSTFMVEMTEVANILRNATASSLLILDEIGRGTSTFDGLSIAWAVVEYISNPKVLGAKTLFATHYHELTELEGTLDGVNNYCIAVKERGDDIVFLRKIVKGGADKSYGIQVAKLAGVPDTVIERAKKLVAELSDADISQKAKDIAQYSKKKEKMNEEYKKVDELEVKQISLFDTVGNDDIIEEIKNIDIGNMTPIDALNTLYRLQSKAKNRWSVNDSN
;
A
#
# COMPACT_ATOMS: atom_id res chain seq x y z
N MET A 1 -21.14 36.34 9.16
CA MET A 1 -20.35 36.76 7.95
C MET A 1 -20.48 38.27 7.61
N ALA A 2 -21.37 39.05 8.26
CA ALA A 2 -21.44 40.49 8.03
C ALA A 2 -20.15 41.17 8.51
N GLY A 3 -19.53 41.99 7.62
CA GLY A 3 -18.29 42.73 7.90
C GLY A 3 -17.05 42.23 7.17
N PHE A 4 -17.03 41.01 6.62
CA PHE A 4 -15.92 40.54 5.78
C PHE A 4 -16.03 41.03 4.33
N SER A 5 -14.90 41.19 3.66
CA SER A 5 -14.87 41.51 2.23
C SER A 5 -15.59 40.41 1.42
N PRO A 6 -16.20 40.75 0.27
CA PRO A 6 -16.94 39.76 -0.54
C PRO A 6 -16.13 38.52 -0.91
N MET A 7 -14.84 38.65 -1.19
CA MET A 7 -13.92 37.52 -1.44
C MET A 7 -13.78 36.64 -0.19
N MET A 8 -13.63 37.26 1.00
CA MET A 8 -13.48 36.51 2.25
C MET A 8 -14.80 35.82 2.66
N GLN A 9 -15.95 36.44 2.36
CA GLN A 9 -17.25 35.78 2.57
C GLN A 9 -17.37 34.50 1.72
N HIS A 10 -16.99 34.56 0.45
CA HIS A 10 -16.96 33.37 -0.42
C HIS A 10 -15.97 32.31 0.08
N TYR A 11 -14.75 32.72 0.54
CA TYR A 11 -13.80 31.80 1.15
C TYR A 11 -14.40 31.08 2.36
N LEU A 12 -14.99 31.81 3.29
CA LEU A 12 -15.60 31.24 4.50
C LEU A 12 -16.80 30.33 4.18
N GLN A 13 -17.60 30.67 3.17
CA GLN A 13 -18.70 29.82 2.70
C GLN A 13 -18.15 28.51 2.12
N THR A 14 -17.15 28.57 1.25
CA THR A 14 -16.49 27.38 0.70
C THR A 14 -15.84 26.55 1.79
N LYS A 15 -15.19 27.19 2.78
CA LYS A 15 -14.57 26.47 3.91
C LYS A 15 -15.60 25.77 4.79
N GLU A 16 -16.80 26.33 4.93
CA GLU A 16 -17.90 25.69 5.69
C GLU A 16 -18.36 24.37 5.03
N GLU A 17 -18.33 24.30 3.69
CA GLU A 17 -18.63 23.07 2.94
C GLU A 17 -17.50 22.01 3.05
N TYR A 18 -16.23 22.46 3.23
CA TYR A 18 -15.04 21.61 3.29
C TYR A 18 -14.28 21.80 4.62
N LYS A 19 -14.99 21.65 5.75
CA LYS A 19 -14.45 21.92 7.11
C LYS A 19 -13.23 21.07 7.44
N ASP A 20 -13.24 19.82 7.05
CA ASP A 20 -12.21 18.80 7.30
C ASP A 20 -11.01 18.88 6.34
N CYS A 21 -11.05 19.80 5.35
CA CYS A 21 -10.02 19.96 4.35
C CYS A 21 -9.25 21.27 4.52
N ILE A 22 -7.96 21.27 4.25
CA ILE A 22 -7.19 22.50 4.06
C ILE A 22 -7.61 23.10 2.71
N LEU A 23 -8.11 24.34 2.70
CA LEU A 23 -8.64 24.98 1.51
C LEU A 23 -7.56 25.77 0.77
N PHE A 24 -7.12 25.27 -0.39
CA PHE A 24 -6.24 25.97 -1.33
C PHE A 24 -7.07 26.84 -2.25
N TYR A 25 -7.17 28.13 -1.91
CA TYR A 25 -8.04 29.06 -2.58
C TYR A 25 -7.28 29.90 -3.62
N ARG A 26 -7.59 29.75 -4.90
CA ARG A 26 -6.89 30.40 -6.00
C ARG A 26 -7.14 31.91 -6.03
N LEU A 27 -6.07 32.69 -5.94
CA LEU A 27 -6.06 34.15 -6.09
C LEU A 27 -4.89 34.57 -7.01
N GLY A 28 -5.22 34.84 -8.28
CA GLY A 28 -4.22 35.16 -9.28
C GLY A 28 -3.23 34.00 -9.49
N ASP A 29 -1.93 34.24 -9.29
CA ASP A 29 -0.88 33.23 -9.47
C ASP A 29 -0.58 32.42 -8.21
N PHE A 30 -1.38 32.59 -7.14
CA PHE A 30 -1.17 31.90 -5.87
C PHE A 30 -2.41 31.10 -5.44
N TYR A 31 -2.17 30.00 -4.69
CA TYR A 31 -3.14 29.47 -3.75
C TYR A 31 -2.87 30.10 -2.40
N GLU A 32 -3.88 30.75 -1.85
CA GLU A 32 -3.82 31.39 -0.53
C GLU A 32 -4.71 30.62 0.45
N MET A 33 -4.18 30.38 1.64
CA MET A 33 -4.88 29.79 2.76
C MET A 33 -5.04 30.85 3.84
N PHE A 34 -6.17 30.80 4.58
CA PHE A 34 -6.49 31.79 5.60
C PHE A 34 -6.83 31.15 6.94
N PHE A 35 -6.81 31.95 8.01
CA PHE A 35 -7.16 31.57 9.39
C PHE A 35 -6.39 30.35 9.88
N ASP A 36 -7.09 29.31 10.36
CA ASP A 36 -6.46 28.12 10.93
C ASP A 36 -5.75 27.26 9.89
N ASP A 37 -6.26 27.20 8.66
CA ASP A 37 -5.59 26.55 7.56
C ASP A 37 -4.20 27.18 7.31
N ALA A 38 -4.12 28.52 7.33
CA ALA A 38 -2.86 29.23 7.16
C ALA A 38 -1.86 28.93 8.28
N LYS A 39 -2.33 28.86 9.53
CA LYS A 39 -1.47 28.53 10.69
C LYS A 39 -0.92 27.11 10.59
N THR A 40 -1.78 26.15 10.26
CA THR A 40 -1.41 24.74 10.08
C THR A 40 -0.39 24.58 8.95
N VAL A 41 -0.71 25.10 7.77
CA VAL A 41 0.14 24.99 6.59
C VAL A 41 1.48 25.71 6.78
N SER A 42 1.47 26.93 7.38
CA SER A 42 2.69 27.67 7.70
C SER A 42 3.62 26.86 8.60
N LYS A 43 3.09 26.19 9.62
CA LYS A 43 3.86 25.37 10.54
C LYS A 43 4.42 24.10 9.90
N GLU A 44 3.60 23.37 9.15
CA GLU A 44 3.99 22.07 8.57
C GLU A 44 4.91 22.20 7.36
N LEU A 45 4.71 23.26 6.55
CA LEU A 45 5.47 23.47 5.32
C LEU A 45 6.58 24.52 5.48
N GLU A 46 6.76 25.07 6.71
CA GLU A 46 7.75 26.12 7.02
C GLU A 46 7.58 27.38 6.14
N LEU A 47 6.31 27.74 5.86
CA LEU A 47 5.98 28.91 5.07
C LEU A 47 5.81 30.14 5.95
N THR A 48 6.13 31.31 5.38
CA THR A 48 5.94 32.58 6.08
C THR A 48 4.44 32.87 6.30
N LEU A 49 4.05 32.99 7.58
CA LEU A 49 2.72 33.45 7.94
C LEU A 49 2.65 34.98 7.84
N THR A 50 1.72 35.48 7.04
CA THR A 50 1.48 36.92 6.82
C THR A 50 0.04 37.26 7.20
N GLY A 51 -0.40 38.50 6.95
CA GLY A 51 -1.77 38.93 7.19
C GLY A 51 -2.35 39.60 5.96
N LYS A 52 -3.60 39.27 5.61
CA LYS A 52 -4.38 39.89 4.52
C LYS A 52 -5.53 40.70 5.07
N ASP A 53 -5.81 41.84 4.45
CA ASP A 53 -7.01 42.63 4.78
C ASP A 53 -8.26 41.84 4.41
N CYS A 54 -9.12 41.64 5.38
CA CYS A 54 -10.34 40.86 5.24
C CYS A 54 -11.63 41.71 5.44
N GLY A 55 -11.47 43.02 5.61
CA GLY A 55 -12.61 43.95 5.87
C GLY A 55 -12.94 44.04 7.35
N GLN A 56 -12.12 43.49 8.24
CA GLN A 56 -12.21 43.64 9.71
C GLN A 56 -11.03 44.50 10.22
N GLU A 57 -11.07 44.91 11.48
CA GLU A 57 -9.96 45.67 12.11
C GLU A 57 -8.70 44.82 12.17
N GLU A 58 -8.81 43.49 12.44
CA GLU A 58 -7.74 42.56 12.43
C GLU A 58 -7.55 41.92 11.07
N ARG A 59 -6.28 41.79 10.62
CA ARG A 59 -5.94 41.10 9.37
C ARG A 59 -6.08 39.59 9.54
N ALA A 60 -6.66 38.93 8.55
CA ALA A 60 -6.73 37.47 8.54
C ALA A 60 -5.31 36.86 8.40
N PRO A 61 -4.90 35.95 9.29
CA PRO A 61 -3.69 35.17 9.06
C PRO A 61 -3.72 34.50 7.69
N MET A 62 -2.63 34.59 6.93
CA MET A 62 -2.55 34.09 5.56
C MET A 62 -1.16 33.54 5.25
N CYS A 63 -1.10 32.43 4.54
CA CYS A 63 0.07 31.99 3.81
C CYS A 63 -0.34 31.65 2.37
N GLY A 64 0.64 31.65 1.46
CA GLY A 64 0.35 31.39 0.05
C GLY A 64 1.51 30.71 -0.65
N ILE A 65 1.18 29.93 -1.66
CA ILE A 65 2.12 29.22 -2.53
C ILE A 65 1.84 29.51 -4.00
N PRO A 66 2.87 29.61 -4.85
CA PRO A 66 2.65 29.74 -6.29
C PRO A 66 1.89 28.51 -6.83
N PHE A 67 0.87 28.75 -7.66
CA PHE A 67 0.01 27.63 -8.11
C PHE A 67 0.78 26.56 -8.90
N HIS A 68 1.81 26.95 -9.65
CA HIS A 68 2.62 26.02 -10.43
C HIS A 68 3.52 25.13 -9.56
N ALA A 69 3.74 25.49 -8.28
CA ALA A 69 4.51 24.71 -7.32
C ALA A 69 3.61 23.95 -6.32
N ALA A 70 2.29 24.09 -6.41
CA ALA A 70 1.34 23.60 -5.42
C ALA A 70 1.40 22.08 -5.21
N GLU A 71 1.67 21.31 -6.24
CA GLU A 71 1.62 19.84 -6.21
C GLU A 71 2.56 19.23 -5.16
N ASN A 72 3.78 19.75 -5.03
CA ASN A 72 4.73 19.29 -4.03
C ASN A 72 4.28 19.61 -2.58
N TYR A 73 3.65 20.77 -2.39
CA TYR A 73 3.14 21.19 -1.10
C TYR A 73 1.89 20.39 -0.70
N ILE A 74 0.98 20.17 -1.65
CA ILE A 74 -0.20 19.31 -1.47
C ILE A 74 0.25 17.90 -1.05
N THR A 75 1.22 17.35 -1.76
CA THR A 75 1.77 16.03 -1.47
C THR A 75 2.29 15.92 -0.03
N ARG A 76 3.04 16.92 0.45
CA ARG A 76 3.55 16.93 1.84
C ARG A 76 2.44 16.97 2.87
N LEU A 77 1.41 17.81 2.67
CA LEU A 77 0.25 17.88 3.56
C LEU A 77 -0.55 16.57 3.58
N VAL A 78 -0.76 16.00 2.40
CA VAL A 78 -1.51 14.73 2.26
C VAL A 78 -0.73 13.56 2.88
N SER A 79 0.60 13.53 2.76
CA SER A 79 1.44 12.54 3.44
C SER A 79 1.42 12.66 4.97
N ASN A 80 1.09 13.85 5.50
CA ASN A 80 0.87 14.08 6.93
C ASN A 80 -0.58 13.76 7.36
N GLY A 81 -1.42 13.20 6.47
CA GLY A 81 -2.80 12.79 6.75
C GLY A 81 -3.86 13.87 6.52
N HIS A 82 -3.50 15.06 6.00
CA HIS A 82 -4.47 16.11 5.71
C HIS A 82 -5.18 15.88 4.38
N LYS A 83 -6.43 16.33 4.29
CA LYS A 83 -7.18 16.46 3.04
C LYS A 83 -7.03 17.89 2.51
N VAL A 84 -6.85 18.05 1.22
CA VAL A 84 -6.65 19.36 0.58
C VAL A 84 -7.72 19.62 -0.49
N ALA A 85 -8.59 20.60 -0.26
CA ALA A 85 -9.59 21.04 -1.23
C ALA A 85 -8.98 22.11 -2.16
N ILE A 86 -9.01 21.85 -3.48
CA ILE A 86 -8.46 22.76 -4.49
C ILE A 86 -9.60 23.59 -5.08
N CYS A 87 -9.62 24.88 -4.76
CA CYS A 87 -10.58 25.84 -5.26
C CYS A 87 -9.97 26.68 -6.37
N GLU A 88 -10.45 26.49 -7.62
CA GLU A 88 -9.95 27.13 -8.84
C GLU A 88 -10.86 28.24 -9.35
N GLN A 89 -10.30 29.14 -10.15
CA GLN A 89 -11.02 30.17 -10.88
C GLN A 89 -11.66 29.55 -12.12
N MET A 90 -13.00 29.62 -12.21
CA MET A 90 -13.77 29.02 -13.30
C MET A 90 -13.95 29.94 -14.51
N GLU A 91 -13.55 31.22 -14.40
CA GLU A 91 -13.64 32.19 -15.48
C GLU A 91 -12.39 33.07 -15.55
N ASP A 92 -12.15 33.64 -16.75
CA ASP A 92 -11.04 34.57 -16.96
C ASP A 92 -11.25 35.85 -16.15
N PRO A 93 -10.32 36.23 -15.25
CA PRO A 93 -10.42 37.46 -14.44
C PRO A 93 -10.62 38.74 -15.26
N LYS A 94 -10.15 38.75 -16.53
CA LYS A 94 -10.31 39.91 -17.45
C LYS A 94 -11.73 40.06 -18.01
N LYS A 95 -12.54 39.00 -17.98
CA LYS A 95 -13.90 38.92 -18.48
C LYS A 95 -14.96 38.99 -17.37
N ALA A 96 -14.56 38.77 -16.11
CA ALA A 96 -15.45 38.73 -14.97
C ALA A 96 -16.08 40.09 -14.67
N LYS A 97 -17.41 40.13 -14.53
CA LYS A 97 -18.14 41.28 -14.04
C LYS A 97 -18.37 41.15 -12.54
N GLY A 98 -17.39 41.56 -11.74
CA GLY A 98 -17.44 41.43 -10.26
C GLY A 98 -16.39 40.45 -9.71
N ILE A 99 -16.81 39.62 -8.72
CA ILE A 99 -15.91 38.60 -8.15
C ILE A 99 -15.81 37.43 -9.12
N VAL A 100 -14.58 37.04 -9.50
CA VAL A 100 -14.32 35.87 -10.31
C VAL A 100 -14.93 34.64 -9.66
N LYS A 101 -15.73 33.87 -10.41
CA LYS A 101 -16.34 32.63 -9.95
C LYS A 101 -15.26 31.60 -9.61
N ARG A 102 -15.38 30.97 -8.45
CA ARG A 102 -14.46 29.92 -7.97
C ARG A 102 -15.27 28.75 -7.46
N GLU A 103 -14.75 27.57 -7.73
CA GLU A 103 -15.36 26.30 -7.28
C GLU A 103 -14.27 25.34 -6.85
N VAL A 104 -14.58 24.45 -5.91
CA VAL A 104 -13.71 23.33 -5.57
C VAL A 104 -13.80 22.30 -6.70
N ILE A 105 -12.69 22.10 -7.40
CA ILE A 105 -12.59 21.19 -8.55
C ILE A 105 -12.22 19.76 -8.15
N LYS A 106 -11.53 19.59 -7.02
CA LYS A 106 -11.20 18.28 -6.43
C LYS A 106 -10.75 18.42 -4.99
N VAL A 107 -10.87 17.33 -4.23
CA VAL A 107 -10.24 17.16 -2.93
C VAL A 107 -9.18 16.08 -3.05
N VAL A 108 -7.93 16.41 -2.70
CA VAL A 108 -6.81 15.45 -2.67
C VAL A 108 -6.74 14.88 -1.27
N THR A 109 -6.83 13.55 -1.18
CA THR A 109 -6.75 12.78 0.07
C THR A 109 -5.54 11.84 0.02
N PRO A 110 -5.15 11.19 1.12
CA PRO A 110 -4.05 10.22 1.11
C PRO A 110 -4.20 9.11 0.06
N SER A 111 -5.43 8.64 -0.18
CA SER A 111 -5.73 7.58 -1.15
C SER A 111 -5.87 8.06 -2.60
N THR A 112 -6.10 9.35 -2.84
CA THR A 112 -6.40 9.91 -4.18
C THR A 112 -5.28 10.74 -4.78
N ASN A 113 -4.11 10.77 -4.16
CA ASN A 113 -2.94 11.45 -4.69
C ASN A 113 -2.39 10.72 -5.93
N LEU A 114 -2.24 11.46 -7.05
CA LEU A 114 -1.70 10.96 -8.33
C LEU A 114 -0.25 11.38 -8.60
N ASN A 115 0.38 12.10 -7.67
CA ASN A 115 1.74 12.58 -7.87
C ASN A 115 2.75 11.43 -7.83
N SER A 116 3.31 11.09 -8.99
CA SER A 116 4.28 10.01 -9.15
C SER A 116 5.58 10.20 -8.35
N GLN A 117 5.92 11.44 -7.96
CA GLN A 117 7.12 11.70 -7.14
C GLN A 117 6.96 11.30 -5.68
N SER A 118 5.73 11.17 -5.20
CA SER A 118 5.41 10.82 -3.80
C SER A 118 4.89 9.41 -3.62
N LEU A 119 4.35 8.82 -4.67
CA LEU A 119 3.85 7.45 -4.63
C LEU A 119 4.99 6.47 -4.88
N ASP A 120 5.09 5.46 -4.04
CA ASP A 120 5.93 4.30 -4.33
C ASP A 120 5.34 3.57 -5.55
N GLU A 121 6.10 3.53 -6.65
CA GLU A 121 5.64 2.92 -7.90
C GLU A 121 5.38 1.42 -7.76
N THR A 122 6.02 0.79 -6.78
CA THR A 122 5.93 -0.65 -6.52
C THR A 122 4.84 -1.03 -5.52
N LYS A 123 4.05 -0.06 -5.03
CA LYS A 123 2.96 -0.25 -4.08
C LYS A 123 1.64 0.30 -4.62
N ASN A 124 0.55 -0.38 -4.26
CA ASN A 124 -0.79 0.14 -4.45
C ASN A 124 -1.11 1.21 -3.38
N ASN A 125 -2.07 2.10 -3.69
CA ASN A 125 -2.51 3.17 -2.79
C ASN A 125 -4.02 3.03 -2.53
N TYR A 126 -4.38 2.16 -1.60
CA TYR A 126 -5.77 1.80 -1.38
C TYR A 126 -6.54 2.80 -0.52
N LEU A 127 -7.78 3.07 -0.92
CA LEU A 127 -8.87 3.57 -0.08
C LEU A 127 -9.67 2.36 0.40
N CYS A 128 -9.97 2.28 1.69
CA CYS A 128 -10.79 1.23 2.28
C CYS A 128 -12.12 1.79 2.77
N GLY A 129 -13.22 1.14 2.41
CA GLY A 129 -14.54 1.39 2.97
C GLY A 129 -14.95 0.25 3.90
N ILE A 130 -15.34 0.59 5.12
CA ILE A 130 -15.80 -0.38 6.12
C ILE A 130 -17.23 -0.05 6.54
N VAL A 131 -18.11 -1.03 6.46
CA VAL A 131 -19.51 -0.92 6.85
C VAL A 131 -19.85 -2.01 7.85
N TYR A 132 -20.42 -1.62 8.98
CA TYR A 132 -20.93 -2.55 9.98
C TYR A 132 -22.44 -2.39 10.12
N LEU A 133 -23.20 -3.47 10.00
CA LEU A 133 -24.66 -3.52 10.12
C LEU A 133 -25.13 -4.66 11.08
N GLY A 134 -24.39 -4.89 12.15
CA GLY A 134 -24.77 -5.79 13.24
C GLY A 134 -24.18 -7.19 13.18
N ASP A 135 -24.32 -7.92 12.07
CA ASP A 135 -23.90 -9.33 11.97
C ASP A 135 -22.63 -9.48 11.14
N LYS A 136 -22.45 -8.62 10.11
CA LYS A 136 -21.37 -8.74 9.15
C LYS A 136 -20.65 -7.42 8.96
N ILE A 137 -19.39 -7.51 8.57
CA ILE A 137 -18.56 -6.38 8.21
C ILE A 137 -18.35 -6.40 6.70
N GLY A 138 -18.95 -5.44 5.99
CA GLY A 138 -18.67 -5.21 4.58
C GLY A 138 -17.39 -4.42 4.42
N VAL A 139 -16.49 -4.90 3.58
CA VAL A 139 -15.19 -4.23 3.33
C VAL A 139 -14.94 -4.11 1.84
N SER A 140 -14.49 -2.94 1.44
CA SER A 140 -14.13 -2.67 0.07
C SER A 140 -12.80 -1.93 -0.02
N PHE A 141 -11.93 -2.34 -0.95
CA PHE A 141 -10.64 -1.70 -1.21
C PHE A 141 -10.58 -1.24 -2.65
N ILE A 142 -10.21 0.01 -2.88
CA ILE A 142 -9.99 0.54 -4.22
C ILE A 142 -8.66 1.27 -4.29
N ASP A 143 -7.88 0.97 -5.32
CA ASP A 143 -6.74 1.79 -5.70
C ASP A 143 -7.18 2.75 -6.81
N TYR A 144 -7.38 4.01 -6.44
CA TYR A 144 -7.75 5.05 -7.38
C TYR A 144 -6.71 5.25 -8.49
N THR A 145 -5.43 4.95 -8.22
CA THR A 145 -4.33 5.17 -9.17
C THR A 145 -4.24 4.10 -10.25
N THR A 146 -4.74 2.89 -10.01
CA THR A 146 -4.72 1.74 -10.94
C THR A 146 -6.11 1.30 -11.37
N GLY A 147 -7.15 1.68 -10.62
CA GLY A 147 -8.53 1.25 -10.83
C GLY A 147 -8.84 -0.15 -10.29
N ASP A 148 -7.94 -0.78 -9.54
CA ASP A 148 -8.20 -2.06 -8.88
C ASP A 148 -9.22 -1.89 -7.77
N TYR A 149 -10.26 -2.73 -7.78
CA TYR A 149 -11.41 -2.60 -6.90
C TYR A 149 -11.85 -3.96 -6.37
N PHE A 150 -11.75 -4.14 -5.06
CA PHE A 150 -12.05 -5.40 -4.36
C PHE A 150 -13.17 -5.21 -3.35
N VAL A 151 -13.95 -6.28 -3.12
CA VAL A 151 -15.00 -6.29 -2.10
C VAL A 151 -15.09 -7.65 -1.43
N THR A 152 -15.32 -7.64 -0.13
CA THR A 152 -15.53 -8.86 0.66
C THR A 152 -16.48 -8.60 1.84
N GLU A 153 -16.96 -9.68 2.45
CA GLU A 153 -17.66 -9.66 3.74
C GLU A 153 -16.92 -10.52 4.74
N LEU A 154 -16.83 -10.02 5.96
CA LEU A 154 -16.09 -10.61 7.07
C LEU A 154 -17.03 -10.86 8.25
N GLU A 155 -16.74 -11.89 9.04
CA GLU A 155 -17.59 -12.29 10.16
C GLU A 155 -17.17 -11.64 11.47
N ASN A 156 -15.88 -11.23 11.59
CA ASN A 156 -15.35 -10.72 12.86
C ASN A 156 -14.26 -9.67 12.69
N GLY A 157 -13.96 -8.94 13.77
CA GLY A 157 -12.96 -7.88 13.79
C GLY A 157 -11.51 -8.37 13.57
N SER A 158 -11.20 -9.63 13.90
CA SER A 158 -9.86 -10.19 13.66
C SER A 158 -9.58 -10.32 12.16
N GLU A 159 -10.55 -10.83 11.40
CA GLU A 159 -10.45 -10.89 9.94
C GLU A 159 -10.31 -9.49 9.32
N LEU A 160 -11.02 -8.50 9.85
CA LEU A 160 -10.88 -7.11 9.42
C LEU A 160 -9.46 -6.57 9.63
N ILE A 161 -8.87 -6.83 10.78
CA ILE A 161 -7.50 -6.42 11.09
C ILE A 161 -6.51 -7.11 10.13
N ASP A 162 -6.72 -8.37 9.81
CA ASP A 162 -5.87 -9.11 8.87
C ASP A 162 -5.98 -8.53 7.44
N GLU A 163 -7.19 -8.18 6.98
CA GLU A 163 -7.38 -7.54 5.67
C GLU A 163 -6.80 -6.12 5.64
N ILE A 164 -6.93 -5.31 6.70
CA ILE A 164 -6.27 -4.01 6.79
C ILE A 164 -4.74 -4.15 6.72
N ASN A 165 -4.16 -5.11 7.42
CA ASN A 165 -2.72 -5.38 7.37
C ASN A 165 -2.26 -5.94 6.02
N LYS A 166 -3.13 -6.60 5.27
CA LYS A 166 -2.86 -7.15 3.94
C LYS A 166 -2.81 -6.05 2.87
N PHE A 167 -3.82 -5.18 2.84
CA PHE A 167 -3.93 -4.12 1.84
C PHE A 167 -3.19 -2.84 2.23
N VAL A 168 -2.96 -2.61 3.51
CA VAL A 168 -2.31 -1.40 4.07
C VAL A 168 -2.88 -0.13 3.42
N PRO A 169 -4.19 0.15 3.59
CA PRO A 169 -4.81 1.29 2.93
C PRO A 169 -4.23 2.62 3.45
N ALA A 170 -4.13 3.62 2.58
CA ALA A 170 -3.71 4.96 2.98
C ALA A 170 -4.83 5.72 3.72
N GLU A 171 -6.08 5.34 3.46
CA GLU A 171 -7.26 5.98 4.03
C GLU A 171 -8.36 4.95 4.25
N ILE A 172 -9.06 5.07 5.37
CA ILE A 172 -10.26 4.27 5.72
C ILE A 172 -11.45 5.20 5.92
N ILE A 173 -12.58 4.88 5.30
CA ILE A 173 -13.88 5.51 5.54
C ILE A 173 -14.84 4.52 6.20
N THR A 174 -15.57 4.98 7.24
CA THR A 174 -16.47 4.12 8.02
C THR A 174 -17.82 4.76 8.23
N ASN A 175 -18.84 3.94 8.51
CA ASN A 175 -20.13 4.42 8.97
C ASN A 175 -20.14 4.62 10.51
N GLU A 176 -21.12 5.37 11.02
CA GLU A 176 -21.24 5.63 12.46
C GLU A 176 -21.43 4.34 13.29
N TYR A 177 -22.14 3.36 12.75
CA TYR A 177 -22.38 2.08 13.43
C TYR A 177 -21.10 1.30 13.68
N PHE A 178 -20.07 1.47 12.83
CA PHE A 178 -18.78 0.85 13.05
C PHE A 178 -18.13 1.31 14.35
N ASN A 179 -18.25 2.59 14.70
CA ASN A 179 -17.73 3.14 15.97
C ASN A 179 -18.44 2.56 17.20
N MET A 180 -19.66 2.04 17.03
CA MET A 180 -20.46 1.41 18.08
C MET A 180 -20.27 -0.11 18.15
N SER A 181 -19.60 -0.71 17.17
CA SER A 181 -19.42 -2.17 17.06
C SER A 181 -18.52 -2.78 18.15
N GLY A 182 -17.72 -1.94 18.83
CA GLY A 182 -16.66 -2.39 19.74
C GLY A 182 -15.41 -2.93 19.05
N ILE A 183 -15.35 -2.89 17.71
CA ILE A 183 -14.15 -3.28 16.95
C ILE A 183 -13.21 -2.07 16.92
N ASP A 184 -12.05 -2.22 17.57
CA ASP A 184 -11.05 -1.16 17.62
C ASP A 184 -9.96 -1.39 16.57
N ILE A 185 -9.89 -0.49 15.58
CA ILE A 185 -8.83 -0.45 14.56
C ILE A 185 -7.82 0.66 14.82
N SER A 186 -7.99 1.47 15.88
CA SER A 186 -7.19 2.67 16.14
C SER A 186 -5.70 2.36 16.24
N PHE A 187 -5.36 1.31 16.99
CA PHE A 187 -3.97 0.87 17.15
C PHE A 187 -3.31 0.47 15.81
N VAL A 188 -4.05 -0.26 14.97
CA VAL A 188 -3.53 -0.71 13.67
C VAL A 188 -3.41 0.48 12.73
N ALA A 189 -4.40 1.38 12.73
CA ALA A 189 -4.40 2.57 11.89
C ALA A 189 -3.24 3.51 12.27
N GLU A 190 -3.01 3.78 13.56
CA GLU A 190 -1.90 4.61 14.04
C GLU A 190 -0.54 3.99 13.68
N LYS A 191 -0.37 2.69 13.92
CA LYS A 191 0.87 1.96 13.62
C LYS A 191 1.23 1.96 12.14
N LEU A 192 0.23 1.89 11.25
CA LEU A 192 0.40 1.89 9.79
C LEU A 192 0.34 3.29 9.18
N GLY A 193 0.02 4.34 9.96
CA GLY A 193 -0.14 5.70 9.48
C GLY A 193 -1.38 5.89 8.60
N ILE A 194 -2.45 5.16 8.87
CA ILE A 194 -3.71 5.18 8.10
C ILE A 194 -4.61 6.31 8.61
N SER A 195 -5.11 7.14 7.71
CA SER A 195 -6.13 8.14 8.01
C SER A 195 -7.50 7.49 8.08
N VAL A 196 -8.22 7.62 9.22
CA VAL A 196 -9.57 7.07 9.40
C VAL A 196 -10.57 8.21 9.50
N SER A 197 -11.65 8.14 8.72
CA SER A 197 -12.72 9.13 8.68
C SER A 197 -14.09 8.46 8.79
N THR A 198 -14.94 8.94 9.71
CA THR A 198 -16.34 8.55 9.76
C THR A 198 -17.15 9.50 8.89
N LEU A 199 -17.91 8.96 7.94
CA LEU A 199 -18.73 9.72 7.01
C LEU A 199 -20.21 9.71 7.44
N ASP A 200 -20.95 10.67 6.93
CA ASP A 200 -22.41 10.79 7.15
C ASP A 200 -23.16 9.54 6.65
N SER A 201 -24.28 9.22 7.29
CA SER A 201 -25.07 8.01 7.02
C SER A 201 -25.56 7.88 5.57
N TRP A 202 -25.77 8.98 4.86
CA TRP A 202 -26.24 8.96 3.47
C TRP A 202 -25.24 8.31 2.49
N TYR A 203 -23.92 8.34 2.80
CA TYR A 203 -22.92 7.62 2.01
C TYR A 203 -23.13 6.11 2.02
N PHE A 204 -23.78 5.59 3.06
CA PHE A 204 -23.97 4.17 3.33
C PHE A 204 -25.44 3.73 3.18
N ASP A 205 -26.26 4.55 2.50
CA ASP A 205 -27.60 4.19 2.14
C ASP A 205 -27.60 3.12 1.04
N GLU A 206 -28.27 2.00 1.31
CA GLU A 206 -28.21 0.80 0.44
C GLU A 206 -28.68 1.10 -0.99
N ASP A 207 -29.84 1.76 -1.13
CA ASP A 207 -30.40 2.09 -2.45
C ASP A 207 -29.49 3.05 -3.22
N THR A 208 -28.91 4.04 -2.53
CA THR A 208 -27.97 5.00 -3.10
C THR A 208 -26.70 4.32 -3.57
N CYS A 209 -26.14 3.40 -2.78
CA CYS A 209 -24.95 2.61 -3.12
C CYS A 209 -25.20 1.70 -4.33
N ILE A 210 -26.30 0.96 -4.35
CA ILE A 210 -26.70 0.09 -5.45
C ILE A 210 -26.88 0.89 -6.74
N ASN A 211 -27.63 1.99 -6.69
CA ASN A 211 -27.88 2.84 -7.85
C ASN A 211 -26.58 3.45 -8.38
N LYS A 212 -25.66 3.84 -7.50
CA LYS A 212 -24.35 4.38 -7.89
C LYS A 212 -23.48 3.34 -8.61
N LEU A 213 -23.41 2.11 -8.08
CA LEU A 213 -22.68 1.01 -8.70
C LEU A 213 -23.29 0.66 -10.08
N MET A 214 -24.61 0.49 -10.17
CA MET A 214 -25.29 0.20 -11.42
C MET A 214 -25.06 1.29 -12.48
N SER A 215 -25.19 2.55 -12.08
CA SER A 215 -24.97 3.70 -12.98
C SER A 215 -23.52 3.76 -13.47
N HIS A 216 -22.55 3.57 -12.58
CA HIS A 216 -21.12 3.62 -12.93
C HIS A 216 -20.74 2.52 -13.92
N PHE A 217 -21.12 1.27 -13.62
CA PHE A 217 -20.79 0.12 -14.49
C PHE A 217 -21.77 -0.07 -15.65
N LYS A 218 -22.78 0.81 -15.79
CA LYS A 218 -23.80 0.77 -16.85
C LYS A 218 -24.55 -0.57 -16.91
N LEU A 219 -24.92 -1.08 -15.74
CA LEU A 219 -25.59 -2.36 -15.56
C LEU A 219 -27.05 -2.16 -15.13
N THR A 220 -27.90 -3.14 -15.44
CA THR A 220 -29.30 -3.19 -15.01
C THR A 220 -29.48 -4.00 -13.72
N THR A 221 -28.52 -4.88 -13.38
CA THR A 221 -28.50 -5.69 -12.16
C THR A 221 -27.08 -5.85 -11.64
N LEU A 222 -26.90 -6.08 -10.33
CA LEU A 222 -25.60 -6.34 -9.72
C LEU A 222 -25.06 -7.75 -9.99
N ASP A 223 -25.87 -8.65 -10.54
CA ASP A 223 -25.46 -10.03 -10.86
C ASP A 223 -24.25 -10.06 -11.82
N GLY A 224 -24.19 -9.09 -12.74
CA GLY A 224 -23.07 -8.94 -13.67
C GLY A 224 -21.71 -8.61 -13.00
N LEU A 225 -21.74 -8.14 -11.76
CA LEU A 225 -20.55 -7.86 -10.95
C LEU A 225 -20.19 -9.01 -9.99
N GLY A 226 -21.00 -10.06 -9.91
CA GLY A 226 -20.80 -11.15 -8.96
C GLY A 226 -21.08 -10.78 -7.50
N LEU A 227 -21.84 -9.70 -7.26
CA LEU A 227 -22.09 -9.15 -5.93
C LEU A 227 -23.39 -9.64 -5.27
N LYS A 228 -24.11 -10.55 -5.89
CA LYS A 228 -25.43 -11.00 -5.44
C LYS A 228 -25.47 -11.44 -3.97
N ASP A 229 -24.42 -12.09 -3.51
CA ASP A 229 -24.35 -12.67 -2.16
C ASP A 229 -23.67 -11.74 -1.13
N TYR A 230 -23.35 -10.49 -1.52
CA TYR A 230 -22.63 -9.50 -0.70
C TYR A 230 -23.55 -8.35 -0.28
N SER A 231 -24.26 -8.47 0.83
CA SER A 231 -25.19 -7.44 1.30
C SER A 231 -24.52 -6.19 1.85
N THR A 232 -23.67 -6.36 2.85
CA THR A 232 -22.89 -5.27 3.46
C THR A 232 -21.70 -4.86 2.59
N GLY A 233 -21.13 -5.80 1.84
CA GLY A 233 -20.07 -5.55 0.88
C GLY A 233 -20.48 -4.61 -0.25
N ILE A 234 -21.71 -4.72 -0.75
CA ILE A 234 -22.29 -3.82 -1.76
C ILE A 234 -22.31 -2.38 -1.23
N ILE A 235 -22.74 -2.20 0.02
CA ILE A 235 -22.82 -0.88 0.65
C ILE A 235 -21.41 -0.29 0.82
N ALA A 236 -20.44 -1.09 1.28
CA ALA A 236 -19.04 -0.65 1.40
C ALA A 236 -18.47 -0.24 0.04
N ALA A 237 -18.72 -1.02 -1.00
CA ALA A 237 -18.31 -0.68 -2.36
C ALA A 237 -18.99 0.60 -2.85
N GLY A 238 -20.31 0.71 -2.76
CA GLY A 238 -21.04 1.90 -3.17
C GLY A 238 -20.57 3.16 -2.47
N ALA A 239 -20.34 3.10 -1.14
CA ALA A 239 -19.87 4.22 -0.34
C ALA A 239 -18.49 4.73 -0.80
N VAL A 240 -17.55 3.82 -1.05
CA VAL A 240 -16.21 4.15 -1.59
C VAL A 240 -16.34 4.84 -2.95
N LEU A 241 -17.19 4.34 -3.82
CA LEU A 241 -17.40 4.93 -5.14
C LEU A 241 -18.03 6.32 -5.06
N ILE A 242 -19.04 6.51 -4.19
CA ILE A 242 -19.67 7.81 -3.93
C ILE A 242 -18.61 8.79 -3.41
N TYR A 243 -17.80 8.39 -2.43
CA TYR A 243 -16.72 9.21 -1.87
C TYR A 243 -15.72 9.68 -2.93
N LEU A 244 -15.34 8.78 -3.87
CA LEU A 244 -14.45 9.15 -4.97
C LEU A 244 -15.11 10.12 -5.94
N TYR A 245 -16.38 9.98 -6.25
CA TYR A 245 -17.10 10.94 -7.09
C TYR A 245 -17.19 12.33 -6.45
N GLU A 246 -17.46 12.39 -5.14
CA GLU A 246 -17.56 13.67 -4.40
C GLU A 246 -16.19 14.35 -4.25
N THR A 247 -15.13 13.57 -4.07
CA THR A 247 -13.77 14.12 -3.89
C THR A 247 -13.10 14.46 -5.21
N GLN A 248 -13.23 13.61 -6.24
CA GLN A 248 -12.51 13.79 -7.51
C GLN A 248 -13.31 14.57 -8.56
N LYS A 249 -14.64 14.63 -8.44
CA LYS A 249 -15.54 15.37 -9.32
C LYS A 249 -15.32 15.09 -10.82
N ASN A 250 -15.01 13.83 -11.16
CA ASN A 250 -14.81 13.36 -12.53
C ASN A 250 -15.51 11.99 -12.76
N ASP A 251 -15.51 11.51 -14.01
CA ASP A 251 -16.30 10.34 -14.42
C ASP A 251 -15.71 8.99 -14.00
N LEU A 252 -14.55 8.92 -13.38
CA LEU A 252 -13.86 7.71 -12.90
C LEU A 252 -13.81 6.55 -13.92
N MET A 253 -13.67 6.86 -15.22
CA MET A 253 -13.75 5.91 -16.33
C MET A 253 -12.75 4.75 -16.24
N HIS A 254 -11.62 4.96 -15.56
CA HIS A 254 -10.57 3.95 -15.36
C HIS A 254 -10.98 2.84 -14.38
N ILE A 255 -12.03 3.03 -13.58
CA ILE A 255 -12.59 2.01 -12.70
C ILE A 255 -13.59 1.19 -13.52
N THR A 256 -13.14 0.08 -14.12
CA THR A 256 -13.92 -0.68 -15.11
C THR A 256 -14.56 -1.94 -14.56
N SER A 257 -14.15 -2.43 -13.41
CA SER A 257 -14.62 -3.67 -12.80
C SER A 257 -14.44 -3.68 -11.30
N ILE A 258 -15.26 -4.44 -10.61
CA ILE A 258 -15.12 -4.78 -9.20
C ILE A 258 -14.87 -6.28 -9.09
N SER A 259 -14.05 -6.70 -8.15
CA SER A 259 -13.65 -8.09 -7.95
C SER A 259 -14.09 -8.55 -6.55
N PRO A 260 -15.24 -9.24 -6.45
CA PRO A 260 -15.62 -9.87 -5.19
C PRO A 260 -14.67 -11.04 -4.88
N TYR A 261 -14.27 -11.16 -3.63
CA TYR A 261 -13.46 -12.27 -3.18
C TYR A 261 -13.90 -12.77 -1.80
N THR A 262 -13.66 -14.03 -1.55
CA THR A 262 -13.81 -14.65 -0.24
C THR A 262 -12.42 -14.90 0.34
N THR A 263 -12.27 -14.73 1.64
CA THR A 263 -11.01 -15.00 2.34
C THR A 263 -10.50 -16.42 2.13
N GLY A 264 -11.38 -17.38 1.82
CA GLY A 264 -11.04 -18.79 1.55
C GLY A 264 -10.46 -19.13 0.18
N LYS A 265 -10.26 -18.17 -0.74
CA LYS A 265 -9.63 -18.43 -2.06
C LYS A 265 -8.10 -18.41 -2.03
N TYR A 266 -7.51 -17.82 -1.00
CA TYR A 266 -6.06 -17.66 -0.84
C TYR A 266 -5.61 -18.24 0.49
N MET A 267 -4.33 -18.60 0.56
CA MET A 267 -3.70 -18.98 1.81
C MET A 267 -3.72 -17.78 2.77
N LEU A 268 -4.30 -18.00 3.95
CA LEU A 268 -4.40 -16.96 4.97
C LEU A 268 -3.07 -16.86 5.73
N ILE A 269 -2.55 -15.64 5.82
CA ILE A 269 -1.35 -15.32 6.57
C ILE A 269 -1.69 -14.14 7.46
N ASP A 270 -1.72 -14.34 8.76
CA ASP A 270 -2.05 -13.28 9.71
C ASP A 270 -0.98 -12.18 9.75
N SER A 271 -1.30 -11.05 10.36
CA SER A 271 -0.42 -9.87 10.41
C SER A 271 0.91 -10.16 11.10
N SER A 272 0.90 -10.99 12.17
CA SER A 272 2.11 -11.40 12.87
C SER A 272 3.00 -12.28 11.99
N SER A 273 2.42 -13.24 11.26
CA SER A 273 3.16 -14.13 10.37
C SER A 273 3.75 -13.39 9.17
N ARG A 274 3.02 -12.43 8.57
CA ARG A 274 3.57 -11.57 7.50
C ARG A 274 4.84 -10.86 7.94
N ARG A 275 4.81 -10.27 9.15
CA ARG A 275 5.96 -9.57 9.74
C ARG A 275 7.09 -10.54 10.08
N ASN A 276 6.79 -11.64 10.76
CA ASN A 276 7.79 -12.62 11.21
C ASN A 276 8.51 -13.31 10.06
N LEU A 277 7.84 -13.53 8.93
CA LEU A 277 8.42 -14.08 7.71
C LEU A 277 9.10 -13.03 6.83
N GLU A 278 8.98 -11.74 7.17
CA GLU A 278 9.58 -10.62 6.41
C GLU A 278 9.25 -10.72 4.91
N LEU A 279 7.97 -10.85 4.57
CA LEU A 279 7.54 -11.13 3.20
C LEU A 279 7.85 -9.99 2.25
N VAL A 280 7.53 -8.75 2.62
CA VAL A 280 7.65 -7.57 1.74
C VAL A 280 8.63 -6.52 2.25
N GLU A 281 8.89 -6.50 3.57
CA GLU A 281 9.83 -5.59 4.24
C GLU A 281 10.44 -6.25 5.48
N THR A 282 11.57 -5.73 5.94
CA THR A 282 12.25 -6.22 7.15
C THR A 282 11.56 -5.71 8.41
N LEU A 283 11.67 -6.48 9.49
CA LEU A 283 10.98 -6.23 10.77
C LEU A 283 11.49 -4.96 11.47
N ARG A 284 12.80 -4.71 11.43
CA ARG A 284 13.45 -3.60 12.15
C ARG A 284 13.52 -2.32 11.34
N GLU A 285 14.01 -2.41 10.11
CA GLU A 285 14.32 -1.23 9.29
C GLU A 285 13.20 -0.87 8.31
N LYS A 286 12.15 -1.72 8.22
CA LYS A 286 11.03 -1.58 7.28
C LYS A 286 11.50 -1.33 5.83
N GLN A 287 12.59 -1.99 5.44
CA GLN A 287 13.18 -1.89 4.12
C GLN A 287 12.85 -3.12 3.28
N LYS A 288 12.74 -2.95 1.97
CA LYS A 288 12.57 -4.06 1.01
C LYS A 288 13.78 -5.00 1.03
N ARG A 289 15.01 -4.45 1.11
CA ARG A 289 16.25 -5.26 1.14
C ARG A 289 16.28 -6.14 2.40
N GLY A 290 16.41 -7.44 2.19
CA GLY A 290 16.36 -8.43 3.27
C GLY A 290 15.01 -9.11 3.44
N SER A 291 13.99 -8.77 2.62
CA SER A 291 12.69 -9.44 2.58
C SER A 291 12.62 -10.53 1.49
N LEU A 292 11.55 -11.35 1.50
CA LEU A 292 11.30 -12.30 0.41
C LEU A 292 11.07 -11.58 -0.92
N LEU A 293 10.29 -10.49 -0.90
CA LEU A 293 10.05 -9.66 -2.09
C LEU A 293 11.37 -9.17 -2.71
N TRP A 294 12.35 -8.76 -1.92
CA TRP A 294 13.65 -8.33 -2.44
C TRP A 294 14.37 -9.44 -3.23
N VAL A 295 14.22 -10.69 -2.80
CA VAL A 295 14.83 -11.84 -3.51
C VAL A 295 14.14 -12.10 -4.83
N LEU A 296 12.81 -12.07 -4.84
CA LEU A 296 11.97 -12.46 -5.98
C LEU A 296 11.79 -11.34 -7.00
N ASP A 297 11.83 -10.08 -6.57
CA ASP A 297 11.55 -8.95 -7.45
C ASP A 297 12.74 -8.63 -8.37
N LYS A 298 12.61 -9.12 -9.60
CA LYS A 298 13.44 -8.83 -10.76
C LYS A 298 12.58 -8.29 -11.92
N THR A 299 11.39 -7.80 -11.60
CA THR A 299 10.48 -7.19 -12.58
C THR A 299 11.11 -5.97 -13.23
N LYS A 300 10.66 -5.65 -14.44
CA LYS A 300 11.11 -4.51 -15.23
C LYS A 300 10.12 -3.35 -15.19
N THR A 301 8.86 -3.64 -14.87
CA THR A 301 7.77 -2.66 -14.85
C THR A 301 7.23 -2.46 -13.43
N ALA A 302 6.74 -1.26 -13.13
CA ALA A 302 6.08 -0.96 -11.87
C ALA A 302 4.81 -1.81 -11.67
N MET A 303 4.07 -2.07 -12.75
CA MET A 303 2.88 -2.94 -12.75
C MET A 303 3.24 -4.39 -12.36
N GLY A 304 4.32 -4.92 -12.93
CA GLY A 304 4.86 -6.24 -12.56
C GLY A 304 5.27 -6.30 -11.08
N ALA A 305 5.94 -5.28 -10.57
CA ALA A 305 6.35 -5.22 -9.16
C ALA A 305 5.15 -5.23 -8.21
N ARG A 306 4.07 -4.47 -8.50
CA ARG A 306 2.81 -4.49 -7.72
C ARG A 306 2.14 -5.87 -7.78
N THR A 307 2.07 -6.45 -8.97
CA THR A 307 1.47 -7.78 -9.17
C THR A 307 2.24 -8.86 -8.41
N LEU A 308 3.57 -8.86 -8.45
CA LEU A 308 4.40 -9.81 -7.69
C LEU A 308 4.19 -9.64 -6.18
N ARG A 309 4.15 -8.40 -5.69
CA ARG A 309 3.85 -8.12 -4.29
C ARG A 309 2.50 -8.70 -3.89
N SER A 310 1.46 -8.45 -4.67
CA SER A 310 0.12 -9.01 -4.43
C SER A 310 0.12 -10.54 -4.42
N MET A 311 0.86 -11.19 -5.32
CA MET A 311 0.99 -12.65 -5.35
C MET A 311 1.66 -13.22 -4.09
N ILE A 312 2.68 -12.54 -3.54
CA ILE A 312 3.34 -12.94 -2.29
C ILE A 312 2.39 -12.76 -1.09
N GLU A 313 1.63 -11.70 -1.08
CA GLU A 313 0.66 -11.40 -0.02
C GLU A 313 -0.59 -12.27 -0.08
N GLN A 314 -0.90 -12.86 -1.24
CA GLN A 314 -2.06 -13.70 -1.51
C GLN A 314 -1.67 -15.01 -2.24
N PRO A 315 -0.96 -15.94 -1.57
CA PRO A 315 -0.61 -17.22 -2.16
C PRO A 315 -1.87 -18.05 -2.45
N LEU A 316 -1.81 -18.85 -3.49
CA LEU A 316 -2.95 -19.64 -3.98
C LEU A 316 -3.14 -20.92 -3.15
N ILE A 317 -4.39 -21.41 -3.09
CA ILE A 317 -4.74 -22.73 -2.55
C ILE A 317 -5.31 -23.70 -3.61
N ASN A 318 -5.52 -23.21 -4.82
CA ASN A 318 -5.98 -24.04 -5.93
C ASN A 318 -4.78 -24.65 -6.68
N LYS A 319 -4.70 -25.97 -6.71
CA LYS A 319 -3.61 -26.72 -7.32
C LYS A 319 -3.43 -26.41 -8.82
N GLU A 320 -4.52 -26.41 -9.57
CA GLU A 320 -4.47 -26.21 -11.03
C GLU A 320 -3.90 -24.83 -11.38
N THR A 321 -4.31 -23.80 -10.61
CA THR A 321 -3.81 -22.44 -10.82
C THR A 321 -2.33 -22.31 -10.46
N ILE A 322 -1.90 -22.99 -9.39
CA ILE A 322 -0.47 -23.04 -8.98
C ILE A 322 0.35 -23.71 -10.07
N GLU A 323 -0.07 -24.92 -10.51
CA GLU A 323 0.62 -25.68 -11.56
C GLU A 323 0.68 -24.88 -12.86
N GLY A 324 -0.39 -24.18 -13.24
CA GLY A 324 -0.40 -23.31 -14.42
C GLY A 324 0.67 -22.20 -14.36
N ARG A 325 0.92 -21.59 -13.17
CA ARG A 325 2.01 -20.63 -12.99
C ARG A 325 3.40 -21.29 -13.09
N LEU A 326 3.56 -22.49 -12.50
CA LEU A 326 4.81 -23.26 -12.56
C LEU A 326 5.15 -23.67 -13.99
N ASP A 327 4.14 -24.04 -14.81
CA ASP A 327 4.30 -24.39 -16.23
C ASP A 327 4.88 -23.22 -17.03
N VAL A 328 4.39 -22.01 -16.81
CA VAL A 328 4.88 -20.81 -17.48
C VAL A 328 6.34 -20.52 -17.12
N ILE A 329 6.69 -20.64 -15.83
CA ILE A 329 8.07 -20.41 -15.39
C ILE A 329 9.02 -21.47 -15.98
N GLU A 330 8.58 -22.73 -16.05
CA GLU A 330 9.36 -23.81 -16.66
C GLU A 330 9.55 -23.58 -18.16
N GLU A 331 8.48 -23.14 -18.86
CA GLU A 331 8.57 -22.82 -20.28
C GLU A 331 9.55 -21.68 -20.55
N LEU A 332 9.53 -20.61 -19.72
CA LEU A 332 10.49 -19.50 -19.81
C LEU A 332 11.93 -19.91 -19.45
N ASN A 333 12.12 -20.84 -18.52
CA ASN A 333 13.44 -21.37 -18.19
C ASN A 333 14.02 -22.18 -19.35
N ASN A 334 13.18 -22.93 -20.06
CA ASN A 334 13.57 -23.71 -21.24
C ASN A 334 13.83 -22.82 -22.46
N ASN A 335 13.22 -21.64 -22.53
CA ASN A 335 13.37 -20.66 -23.61
C ASN A 335 14.03 -19.38 -23.10
N SER A 336 15.24 -19.50 -22.58
CA SER A 336 15.92 -18.37 -21.90
C SER A 336 16.24 -17.19 -22.82
N ILE A 337 16.41 -17.40 -24.13
CA ILE A 337 16.64 -16.34 -25.11
C ILE A 337 15.38 -15.49 -25.25
N ASP A 338 14.24 -16.13 -25.51
CA ASP A 338 12.96 -15.44 -25.65
C ASP A 338 12.56 -14.71 -24.36
N ARG A 339 12.88 -15.32 -23.19
CA ARG A 339 12.68 -14.66 -21.89
C ARG A 339 13.47 -13.37 -21.75
N GLU A 340 14.78 -13.38 -22.08
CA GLU A 340 15.60 -12.15 -21.99
C GLU A 340 15.15 -11.12 -23.03
N GLU A 341 14.74 -11.55 -24.23
CA GLU A 341 14.17 -10.66 -25.23
C GLU A 341 12.87 -9.98 -24.75
N ILE A 342 11.94 -10.74 -24.15
CA ILE A 342 10.76 -10.19 -23.48
C ILE A 342 11.18 -9.14 -22.44
N ARG A 343 12.18 -9.43 -21.61
CA ARG A 343 12.65 -8.51 -20.56
C ARG A 343 13.26 -7.23 -21.10
N GLU A 344 13.91 -7.28 -22.25
CA GLU A 344 14.41 -6.07 -22.94
C GLU A 344 13.25 -5.21 -23.46
N TYR A 345 12.20 -5.82 -24.03
CA TYR A 345 11.01 -5.09 -24.47
C TYR A 345 10.16 -4.57 -23.30
N LEU A 346 10.20 -5.20 -22.13
CA LEU A 346 9.52 -4.71 -20.93
C LEU A 346 10.20 -3.49 -20.31
N ASN A 347 11.50 -3.32 -20.50
CA ASN A 347 12.29 -2.29 -19.83
C ASN A 347 11.85 -0.84 -20.16
N PRO A 348 11.49 -0.47 -21.43
CA PRO A 348 11.01 0.87 -21.76
C PRO A 348 9.51 1.06 -21.50
N ILE A 349 8.79 0.05 -20.99
CA ILE A 349 7.35 0.17 -20.72
C ILE A 349 7.13 0.93 -19.41
N TYR A 350 6.45 2.05 -19.51
CA TYR A 350 6.01 2.86 -18.37
C TYR A 350 4.79 2.24 -17.68
N ASP A 351 4.39 2.81 -16.56
CA ASP A 351 3.21 2.38 -15.81
C ASP A 351 1.90 2.73 -16.55
N LEU A 352 1.44 1.80 -17.39
CA LEU A 352 0.25 1.98 -18.23
C LEU A 352 -1.03 2.15 -17.38
N GLU A 353 -1.11 1.54 -16.21
CA GLU A 353 -2.28 1.66 -15.32
C GLU A 353 -2.38 3.09 -14.78
N ARG A 354 -1.29 3.63 -14.21
CA ARG A 354 -1.26 4.99 -13.68
C ARG A 354 -1.31 6.06 -14.78
N LEU A 355 -0.71 5.80 -15.94
CA LEU A 355 -0.85 6.70 -17.10
C LEU A 355 -2.31 6.73 -17.58
N MET A 356 -2.98 5.59 -17.65
CA MET A 356 -4.39 5.52 -18.03
C MET A 356 -5.28 6.29 -17.04
N THR A 357 -5.01 6.20 -15.76
CA THR A 357 -5.72 7.00 -14.75
C THR A 357 -5.53 8.49 -14.95
N LYS A 358 -4.30 8.97 -15.20
CA LYS A 358 -4.04 10.38 -15.53
C LYS A 358 -4.78 10.82 -16.79
N ILE A 359 -4.82 9.98 -17.82
CA ILE A 359 -5.54 10.23 -19.07
C ILE A 359 -7.04 10.36 -18.82
N SER A 360 -7.65 9.39 -18.12
CA SER A 360 -9.07 9.38 -17.77
C SER A 360 -9.48 10.55 -16.88
N CYS A 361 -8.62 10.92 -15.91
CA CYS A 361 -8.87 12.05 -15.01
C CYS A 361 -8.51 13.42 -15.62
N LYS A 362 -8.21 13.47 -16.90
CA LYS A 362 -7.84 14.68 -17.66
C LYS A 362 -6.62 15.44 -17.09
N SER A 363 -5.80 14.78 -16.27
CA SER A 363 -4.58 15.34 -15.66
C SER A 363 -3.30 15.01 -16.42
N ALA A 364 -3.36 14.12 -17.42
CA ALA A 364 -2.22 13.78 -18.27
C ALA A 364 -1.75 14.99 -19.08
N ASN A 365 -0.44 15.17 -19.13
CA ASN A 365 0.25 16.16 -19.96
C ASN A 365 0.79 15.54 -21.27
N PRO A 366 1.29 16.32 -22.23
CA PRO A 366 1.80 15.77 -23.49
C PRO A 366 2.95 14.77 -23.32
N ARG A 367 3.81 14.92 -22.33
CA ARG A 367 4.91 13.96 -22.04
C ARG A 367 4.38 12.62 -21.51
N ASP A 368 3.28 12.65 -20.76
CA ASP A 368 2.61 11.41 -20.32
C ASP A 368 2.09 10.62 -21.54
N LEU A 369 1.57 11.29 -22.58
CA LEU A 369 1.14 10.63 -23.82
C LEU A 369 2.33 10.10 -24.64
N ILE A 370 3.47 10.78 -24.67
CA ILE A 370 4.68 10.24 -25.29
C ILE A 370 5.21 9.01 -24.55
N ALA A 371 5.22 9.03 -23.20
CA ALA A 371 5.57 7.86 -22.40
C ALA A 371 4.62 6.70 -22.68
N PHE A 372 3.33 6.98 -22.83
CA PHE A 372 2.33 5.99 -23.20
C PHE A 372 2.59 5.44 -24.61
N ARG A 373 2.83 6.27 -25.62
CA ARG A 373 3.19 5.87 -27.01
C ARG A 373 4.41 4.93 -27.00
N ASN A 374 5.49 5.33 -26.32
CA ASN A 374 6.73 4.55 -26.26
C ASN A 374 6.50 3.16 -25.62
N SER A 375 5.56 3.08 -24.69
CA SER A 375 5.16 1.79 -24.11
C SER A 375 4.38 0.93 -25.11
N LEU A 376 3.46 1.54 -25.88
CA LEU A 376 2.66 0.84 -26.88
C LEU A 376 3.51 0.27 -28.03
N GLU A 377 4.62 0.91 -28.35
CA GLU A 377 5.56 0.46 -29.40
C GLU A 377 6.12 -0.92 -29.11
N MET A 378 6.29 -1.29 -27.83
CA MET A 378 6.90 -2.55 -27.42
C MET A 378 5.91 -3.72 -27.40
N ILE A 379 4.62 -3.46 -27.33
CA ILE A 379 3.58 -4.48 -27.11
C ILE A 379 3.54 -5.54 -28.22
N PRO A 380 3.58 -5.21 -29.52
CA PRO A 380 3.56 -6.20 -30.60
C PRO A 380 4.72 -7.19 -30.53
N TYR A 381 5.91 -6.74 -30.15
CA TYR A 381 7.09 -7.60 -30.03
C TYR A 381 6.90 -8.64 -28.93
N ILE A 382 6.43 -8.19 -27.73
CA ILE A 382 6.12 -9.10 -26.62
C ILE A 382 5.01 -10.08 -27.04
N LYS A 383 3.94 -9.60 -27.66
CA LYS A 383 2.81 -10.42 -28.11
C LYS A 383 3.24 -11.50 -29.08
N ASN A 384 4.11 -11.19 -30.05
CA ASN A 384 4.63 -12.14 -31.02
C ASN A 384 5.41 -13.27 -30.33
N ILE A 385 6.25 -12.96 -29.33
CA ILE A 385 7.03 -13.98 -28.63
C ILE A 385 6.11 -14.88 -27.82
N ILE A 386 5.20 -14.31 -27.00
CA ILE A 386 4.30 -15.13 -26.17
C ILE A 386 3.35 -16.00 -27.01
N GLY A 387 3.05 -15.59 -28.25
CA GLY A 387 2.26 -16.40 -29.20
C GLY A 387 2.92 -17.71 -29.61
N THR A 388 4.24 -17.87 -29.40
CA THR A 388 4.98 -19.12 -29.67
C THR A 388 4.93 -20.12 -28.52
N PHE A 389 4.52 -19.67 -27.31
CA PHE A 389 4.50 -20.48 -26.11
C PHE A 389 3.22 -21.35 -26.03
N LYS A 390 3.28 -22.43 -25.27
CA LYS A 390 2.26 -23.47 -25.22
C LYS A 390 1.42 -23.45 -23.96
N SER A 391 1.93 -22.87 -22.88
CA SER A 391 1.23 -22.82 -21.60
C SER A 391 -0.10 -22.07 -21.71
N ASN A 392 -1.10 -22.53 -20.96
CA ASN A 392 -2.46 -21.97 -21.03
C ASN A 392 -2.51 -20.49 -20.61
N LEU A 393 -1.74 -20.10 -19.60
CA LEU A 393 -1.69 -18.71 -19.15
C LEU A 393 -1.08 -17.77 -20.20
N PHE A 394 -0.08 -18.21 -20.99
CA PHE A 394 0.41 -17.42 -22.11
C PHE A 394 -0.59 -17.33 -23.26
N LYS A 395 -1.37 -18.37 -23.53
CA LYS A 395 -2.45 -18.32 -24.53
C LYS A 395 -3.53 -17.33 -24.11
N GLU A 396 -3.95 -17.37 -22.83
CA GLU A 396 -4.91 -16.39 -22.30
C GLU A 396 -4.35 -14.97 -22.35
N ALA A 397 -3.07 -14.78 -22.02
CA ALA A 397 -2.42 -13.48 -22.12
C ALA A 397 -2.38 -12.99 -23.56
N PHE A 398 -2.06 -13.85 -24.52
CA PHE A 398 -2.05 -13.54 -25.94
C PHE A 398 -3.43 -13.11 -26.46
N GLU A 399 -4.50 -13.83 -26.06
CA GLU A 399 -5.88 -13.52 -26.46
C GLU A 399 -6.39 -12.21 -25.85
N LYS A 400 -6.03 -11.92 -24.59
CA LYS A 400 -6.47 -10.72 -23.87
C LYS A 400 -5.64 -9.47 -24.20
N MET A 401 -4.43 -9.65 -24.68
CA MET A 401 -3.52 -8.56 -25.03
C MET A 401 -3.89 -7.99 -26.39
N ASP A 402 -4.29 -6.74 -26.42
CA ASP A 402 -4.44 -5.93 -27.63
C ASP A 402 -3.10 -5.27 -27.96
N ASP A 403 -2.73 -5.16 -29.22
CA ASP A 403 -1.49 -4.53 -29.67
C ASP A 403 -1.56 -3.00 -29.67
N LEU A 404 -2.77 -2.40 -29.55
CA LEU A 404 -3.07 -1.00 -29.42
C LEU A 404 -2.36 -0.10 -30.46
N GLN A 405 -2.10 -0.62 -31.67
CA GLN A 405 -1.38 0.09 -32.70
C GLN A 405 -2.15 1.29 -33.26
N ASP A 406 -3.47 1.24 -33.23
CA ASP A 406 -4.35 2.37 -33.55
C ASP A 406 -4.08 3.57 -32.63
N LEU A 407 -3.91 3.33 -31.32
CA LEU A 407 -3.59 4.36 -30.34
C LEU A 407 -2.15 4.84 -30.46
N TYR A 408 -1.21 3.92 -30.73
CA TYR A 408 0.16 4.27 -31.04
C TYR A 408 0.24 5.28 -32.19
N HIS A 409 -0.37 4.94 -33.34
CA HIS A 409 -0.39 5.79 -34.52
C HIS A 409 -1.12 7.12 -34.30
N LEU A 410 -2.20 7.12 -33.51
CA LEU A 410 -2.90 8.35 -33.14
C LEU A 410 -1.97 9.33 -32.42
N ILE A 411 -1.26 8.86 -31.38
CA ILE A 411 -0.37 9.71 -30.60
C ILE A 411 0.85 10.12 -31.44
N ASP A 412 1.44 9.17 -32.19
CA ASP A 412 2.61 9.41 -33.00
C ASP A 412 2.35 10.44 -34.13
N SER A 413 1.17 10.42 -34.70
CA SER A 413 0.77 11.44 -35.70
C SER A 413 0.44 12.78 -35.09
N ALA A 414 -0.10 12.83 -33.86
CA ALA A 414 -0.66 14.05 -33.28
C ALA A 414 0.34 14.85 -32.44
N ILE A 415 1.19 14.19 -31.66
CA ILE A 415 2.00 14.83 -30.62
C ILE A 415 3.47 14.87 -31.04
N VAL A 416 4.15 16.01 -30.81
CA VAL A 416 5.59 16.14 -31.06
C VAL A 416 6.40 15.21 -30.14
N ASP A 417 7.59 14.80 -30.60
CA ASP A 417 8.41 13.81 -29.86
C ASP A 417 9.00 14.35 -28.55
N ASP A 418 9.29 15.66 -28.47
CA ASP A 418 9.73 16.32 -27.24
C ASP A 418 8.81 17.50 -26.90
N PRO A 419 7.63 17.25 -26.33
CA PRO A 419 6.70 18.33 -26.02
C PRO A 419 7.12 19.10 -24.77
N PRO A 420 6.74 20.39 -24.67
CA PRO A 420 6.98 21.21 -23.49
C PRO A 420 6.26 20.63 -22.26
N ILE A 421 6.75 20.95 -21.05
CA ILE A 421 6.12 20.52 -19.80
C ILE A 421 4.78 21.23 -19.61
N ALA A 422 4.75 22.54 -19.85
CA ALA A 422 3.54 23.34 -19.67
C ALA A 422 2.76 23.44 -20.99
N MET A 423 1.52 23.00 -20.98
CA MET A 423 0.62 23.10 -22.15
C MET A 423 0.44 24.52 -22.68
N ARG A 424 0.63 25.55 -21.83
CA ARG A 424 0.55 26.97 -22.21
C ARG A 424 1.71 27.46 -23.06
N ASP A 425 2.78 26.70 -23.17
CA ASP A 425 3.95 27.07 -23.96
C ASP A 425 3.73 26.81 -25.48
N GLY A 426 2.69 26.04 -25.82
CA GLY A 426 2.35 25.65 -27.19
C GLY A 426 3.39 24.71 -27.81
N GLY A 427 3.23 24.42 -29.11
CA GLY A 427 4.13 23.51 -29.83
C GLY A 427 3.95 22.04 -29.42
N ILE A 428 2.73 21.63 -29.11
CA ILE A 428 2.36 20.30 -28.67
C ILE A 428 2.03 19.38 -29.84
N ILE A 429 1.36 19.93 -30.87
CA ILE A 429 0.80 19.17 -31.99
C ILE A 429 1.83 19.13 -33.13
N LYS A 430 2.03 17.94 -33.73
CA LYS A 430 2.91 17.76 -34.91
C LYS A 430 2.42 18.55 -36.12
N GLU A 431 3.35 18.97 -36.92
CA GLU A 431 3.08 19.58 -38.26
C GLU A 431 2.44 18.51 -39.16
N GLY A 432 1.39 18.89 -39.88
CA GLY A 432 0.62 17.97 -40.73
C GLY A 432 -0.56 17.29 -40.07
N TYR A 433 -0.71 17.39 -38.74
CA TYR A 433 -1.86 16.80 -38.05
C TYR A 433 -3.15 17.62 -38.23
N SER A 434 -3.05 18.94 -38.24
CA SER A 434 -4.18 19.86 -38.43
C SER A 434 -3.81 21.00 -39.35
N GLU A 435 -4.50 21.11 -40.50
CA GLU A 435 -4.29 22.20 -41.46
C GLU A 435 -4.48 23.57 -40.82
N GLU A 436 -5.44 23.71 -39.88
CA GLU A 436 -5.70 24.99 -39.21
C GLU A 436 -4.56 25.37 -38.26
N ALA A 437 -4.02 24.39 -37.51
CA ALA A 437 -2.88 24.62 -36.64
C ALA A 437 -1.63 24.99 -37.42
N ASP A 438 -1.39 24.35 -38.55
CA ASP A 438 -0.27 24.64 -39.42
C ASP A 438 -0.38 26.05 -40.09
N ARG A 439 -1.60 26.46 -40.48
CA ARG A 439 -1.87 27.80 -40.95
C ARG A 439 -1.59 28.86 -39.88
N LEU A 440 -2.04 28.64 -38.66
CA LEU A 440 -1.78 29.55 -37.53
C LEU A 440 -0.30 29.62 -37.16
N ARG A 441 0.40 28.48 -37.22
CA ARG A 441 1.85 28.37 -36.95
C ARG A 441 2.65 29.13 -38.03
N LYS A 442 2.23 29.01 -39.28
CA LYS A 442 2.83 29.75 -40.39
C LYS A 442 2.62 31.26 -40.26
N ALA A 443 1.39 31.67 -39.91
CA ALA A 443 1.10 33.09 -39.65
C ALA A 443 1.96 33.67 -38.50
N LYS A 444 2.23 32.88 -37.44
CA LYS A 444 3.14 33.29 -36.35
C LYS A 444 4.59 33.40 -36.82
N THR A 445 5.06 32.52 -37.69
CA THR A 445 6.44 32.50 -38.20
C THR A 445 6.64 33.63 -39.20
N GLU A 446 5.75 33.78 -40.20
CA GLU A 446 5.77 34.88 -41.16
C GLU A 446 5.63 36.25 -40.48
N GLY A 447 4.83 36.33 -39.39
CA GLY A 447 4.72 37.53 -38.56
C GLY A 447 6.06 37.96 -37.93
N LYS A 448 6.93 37.04 -37.53
CA LYS A 448 8.28 37.37 -37.06
C LYS A 448 9.19 37.85 -38.16
N GLU A 449 9.06 37.30 -39.36
CA GLU A 449 9.78 37.79 -40.56
C GLU A 449 9.30 39.18 -40.96
N TRP A 450 7.99 39.44 -40.91
CA TRP A 450 7.43 40.77 -41.16
C TRP A 450 7.91 41.81 -40.13
N LEU A 451 8.03 41.44 -38.87
CA LEU A 451 8.62 42.31 -37.85
C LEU A 451 10.10 42.61 -38.12
N ALA A 452 10.87 41.63 -38.57
CA ALA A 452 12.28 41.85 -38.97
C ALA A 452 12.40 42.74 -40.21
N GLN A 453 11.56 42.53 -41.22
CA GLN A 453 11.48 43.40 -42.41
C GLN A 453 11.06 44.82 -42.06
N LEU A 454 10.09 44.98 -41.16
CA LEU A 454 9.67 46.29 -40.66
C LEU A 454 10.82 46.98 -39.90
N GLU A 455 11.54 46.23 -39.03
CA GLU A 455 12.71 46.77 -38.32
C GLU A 455 13.79 47.28 -39.28
N GLU A 456 14.12 46.49 -40.32
CA GLU A 456 15.12 46.84 -41.29
C GLU A 456 14.69 48.05 -42.14
N ARG A 457 13.44 48.04 -42.62
CA ARG A 457 12.85 49.17 -43.38
C ARG A 457 12.81 50.46 -42.56
N GLU A 458 12.40 50.36 -41.28
CA GLU A 458 12.35 51.52 -40.41
C GLU A 458 13.76 52.04 -40.02
N LYS A 459 14.78 51.19 -39.96
CA LYS A 459 16.20 51.57 -39.81
C LYS A 459 16.69 52.37 -41.05
N GLU A 460 16.33 51.90 -42.24
CA GLU A 460 16.70 52.61 -43.52
C GLU A 460 16.00 53.96 -43.65
N ASN A 461 14.67 53.97 -43.35
CA ASN A 461 13.86 55.20 -43.49
C ASN A 461 14.25 56.26 -42.45
N THR A 462 14.60 55.88 -41.22
CA THR A 462 14.91 56.85 -40.17
C THR A 462 16.39 57.13 -39.98
N GLY A 463 17.27 56.26 -40.51
CA GLY A 463 18.70 56.32 -40.24
C GLY A 463 19.15 55.96 -38.83
N ILE A 464 18.24 55.43 -38.00
CA ILE A 464 18.48 55.02 -36.63
C ILE A 464 19.13 53.63 -36.62
N LYS A 465 20.46 53.56 -36.60
CA LYS A 465 21.24 52.32 -36.71
C LYS A 465 20.98 51.32 -35.56
N ASN A 466 20.57 51.80 -34.37
CA ASN A 466 20.34 50.98 -33.18
C ASN A 466 18.87 50.66 -32.93
N LEU A 467 17.99 50.93 -33.89
CA LEU A 467 16.57 50.61 -33.80
C LEU A 467 16.38 49.10 -33.63
N LYS A 468 15.57 48.69 -32.65
CA LYS A 468 15.15 47.30 -32.43
C LYS A 468 13.69 47.22 -32.14
N ILE A 469 13.01 46.26 -32.74
CA ILE A 469 11.67 45.85 -32.31
C ILE A 469 11.82 44.84 -31.20
N LYS A 470 11.23 45.13 -30.04
CA LYS A 470 11.21 44.28 -28.88
C LYS A 470 9.78 44.09 -28.39
N PHE A 471 9.57 43.01 -27.63
CA PHE A 471 8.30 42.68 -27.00
C PHE A 471 8.34 42.85 -25.49
N ASN A 472 7.25 43.33 -24.92
CA ASN A 472 7.02 43.37 -23.49
C ASN A 472 5.57 43.00 -23.18
N LYS A 473 5.32 42.14 -22.21
CA LYS A 473 3.96 41.66 -21.86
C LYS A 473 2.95 42.77 -21.51
N VAL A 474 3.41 43.92 -21.03
CA VAL A 474 2.55 45.05 -20.66
C VAL A 474 2.28 45.98 -21.84
N PHE A 475 3.28 46.20 -22.72
CA PHE A 475 3.22 47.20 -23.77
C PHE A 475 3.13 46.60 -25.19
N GLY A 476 3.21 45.28 -25.34
CA GLY A 476 3.25 44.60 -26.62
C GLY A 476 4.56 44.80 -27.35
N TYR A 477 4.52 44.79 -28.69
CA TYR A 477 5.67 45.12 -29.53
C TYR A 477 5.93 46.62 -29.54
N TYR A 478 7.19 47.02 -29.51
CA TYR A 478 7.62 48.39 -29.53
C TYR A 478 8.98 48.58 -30.23
N LEU A 479 9.18 49.74 -30.81
CA LEU A 479 10.43 50.20 -31.37
C LEU A 479 11.22 50.88 -30.25
N GLU A 480 12.42 50.37 -29.95
CA GLU A 480 13.33 50.94 -28.93
C GLU A 480 14.39 51.80 -29.61
N VAL A 481 14.40 53.08 -29.25
CA VAL A 481 15.33 54.08 -29.74
C VAL A 481 16.17 54.60 -28.56
N THR A 482 17.48 54.52 -28.67
CA THR A 482 18.38 55.11 -27.67
C THR A 482 18.34 56.64 -27.70
N ASN A 483 18.57 57.33 -26.58
CA ASN A 483 18.47 58.77 -26.45
C ASN A 483 19.35 59.52 -27.42
N SER A 484 20.44 58.91 -27.93
CA SER A 484 21.35 59.49 -28.93
C SER A 484 20.70 59.71 -30.29
N PHE A 485 19.63 59.01 -30.62
CA PHE A 485 18.94 59.08 -31.93
C PHE A 485 17.51 59.63 -31.83
N LYS A 486 17.13 60.19 -30.65
CA LYS A 486 15.79 60.73 -30.41
C LYS A 486 15.32 61.79 -31.42
N ASN A 487 16.22 62.61 -31.92
CA ASN A 487 15.94 63.68 -32.92
C ASN A 487 15.63 63.14 -34.34
N LEU A 488 15.88 61.86 -34.58
CA LEU A 488 15.61 61.19 -35.86
C LEU A 488 14.28 60.41 -35.82
N VAL A 489 13.54 60.47 -34.74
CA VAL A 489 12.25 59.78 -34.61
C VAL A 489 11.18 60.54 -35.40
N PRO A 490 10.44 59.91 -36.34
CA PRO A 490 9.38 60.51 -37.08
C PRO A 490 8.21 60.99 -36.24
N ASP A 491 7.52 62.06 -36.61
CA ASP A 491 6.37 62.62 -35.85
C ASP A 491 5.15 61.70 -35.83
N ASN A 492 5.05 60.73 -36.72
CA ASN A 492 3.98 59.73 -36.75
C ASN A 492 4.16 58.57 -35.83
N TRP A 493 5.29 58.46 -35.09
CA TRP A 493 5.51 57.46 -34.08
C TRP A 493 4.93 57.91 -32.76
N VAL A 494 4.14 57.02 -32.14
CA VAL A 494 3.52 57.28 -30.85
C VAL A 494 4.41 56.78 -29.74
N ARG A 495 4.84 57.67 -28.83
CA ARG A 495 5.67 57.33 -27.68
C ARG A 495 4.85 56.57 -26.63
N LYS A 496 5.26 55.37 -26.27
CA LYS A 496 4.64 54.51 -25.21
C LYS A 496 5.30 54.68 -23.84
N GLN A 497 6.65 54.79 -23.80
CA GLN A 497 7.38 54.86 -22.54
C GLN A 497 8.75 55.54 -22.71
N THR A 498 9.16 56.29 -21.68
CA THR A 498 10.51 56.87 -21.56
C THR A 498 11.30 56.09 -20.52
N LEU A 499 12.50 55.66 -20.88
CA LEU A 499 13.47 54.99 -20.03
C LEU A 499 14.69 55.89 -19.83
N THR A 500 15.56 55.54 -18.87
CA THR A 500 16.79 56.34 -18.58
C THR A 500 17.69 56.49 -19.82
N ASN A 501 17.83 55.47 -20.65
CA ASN A 501 18.75 55.43 -21.77
C ASN A 501 18.10 55.27 -23.15
N ALA A 502 16.78 55.12 -23.22
CA ALA A 502 16.04 54.87 -24.46
C ALA A 502 14.56 55.32 -24.33
N GLU A 503 13.90 55.48 -25.43
CA GLU A 503 12.45 55.69 -25.51
C GLU A 503 11.82 54.57 -26.36
N ARG A 504 10.59 54.22 -26.04
CA ARG A 504 9.79 53.17 -26.68
C ARG A 504 8.67 53.78 -27.47
N TYR A 505 8.55 53.38 -28.69
CA TYR A 505 7.58 53.92 -29.65
C TYR A 505 6.75 52.79 -30.24
N THR A 506 5.59 53.13 -30.80
CA THR A 506 4.76 52.25 -31.63
C THR A 506 4.33 52.98 -32.90
N THR A 507 4.07 52.21 -33.94
CA THR A 507 3.48 52.69 -35.18
C THR A 507 2.16 52.01 -35.42
N GLU A 508 1.27 52.56 -36.25
CA GLU A 508 0.00 51.95 -36.61
C GLU A 508 0.22 50.59 -37.32
N GLU A 509 1.25 50.49 -38.15
CA GLU A 509 1.63 49.25 -38.83
C GLU A 509 2.14 48.17 -37.84
N LEU A 510 3.01 48.56 -36.92
CA LEU A 510 3.49 47.68 -35.86
C LEU A 510 2.33 47.16 -34.99
N LYS A 511 1.35 48.01 -34.72
CA LYS A 511 0.16 47.62 -33.94
C LYS A 511 -0.73 46.65 -34.72
N LYS A 512 -0.93 46.85 -36.03
CA LYS A 512 -1.68 45.89 -36.87
C LYS A 512 -0.98 44.54 -36.95
N LEU A 513 0.36 44.52 -37.08
CA LEU A 513 1.15 43.29 -37.06
C LEU A 513 1.07 42.59 -35.69
N GLU A 514 1.12 43.37 -34.61
CA GLU A 514 0.94 42.88 -33.24
C GLU A 514 -0.40 42.14 -33.08
N ASP A 515 -1.51 42.77 -33.48
CA ASP A 515 -2.84 42.20 -33.39
C ASP A 515 -2.97 40.89 -34.18
N VAL A 516 -2.33 40.79 -35.37
CA VAL A 516 -2.29 39.56 -36.18
C VAL A 516 -1.45 38.47 -35.51
N ILE A 517 -0.26 38.81 -35.03
CA ILE A 517 0.67 37.82 -34.44
C ILE A 517 0.14 37.28 -33.12
N LEU A 518 -0.26 38.16 -32.17
CA LEU A 518 -0.78 37.78 -30.88
C LEU A 518 -2.13 37.04 -31.00
N GLY A 519 -3.01 37.53 -31.92
CA GLY A 519 -4.27 36.84 -32.16
C GLY A 519 -4.11 35.46 -32.80
N ALA A 520 -3.08 35.25 -33.64
CA ALA A 520 -2.75 33.92 -34.18
C ALA A 520 -2.13 33.00 -33.09
N GLU A 521 -1.29 33.55 -32.22
CA GLU A 521 -0.65 32.81 -31.12
C GLU A 521 -1.66 32.30 -30.10
N ASP A 522 -2.56 33.16 -29.62
CA ASP A 522 -3.60 32.78 -28.68
C ASP A 522 -4.57 31.74 -29.27
N LYS A 523 -4.93 31.90 -30.56
CA LYS A 523 -5.77 30.90 -31.25
C LYS A 523 -5.04 29.58 -31.46
N LEU A 524 -3.75 29.63 -31.79
CA LEU A 524 -2.95 28.42 -31.95
C LEU A 524 -2.87 27.63 -30.65
N TYR A 525 -2.60 28.31 -29.52
CA TYR A 525 -2.52 27.64 -28.22
C TYR A 525 -3.85 27.02 -27.79
N SER A 526 -4.96 27.72 -28.01
CA SER A 526 -6.29 27.18 -27.73
C SER A 526 -6.60 25.97 -28.61
N LEU A 527 -6.29 26.04 -29.92
CA LEU A 527 -6.51 24.93 -30.84
C LEU A 527 -5.63 23.72 -30.51
N GLU A 528 -4.33 23.93 -30.21
CA GLU A 528 -3.43 22.83 -29.83
C GLU A 528 -3.90 22.16 -28.54
N TYR A 529 -4.43 22.91 -27.57
CA TYR A 529 -5.05 22.37 -26.38
C TYR A 529 -6.29 21.51 -26.68
N ASP A 530 -7.18 22.04 -27.57
CA ASP A 530 -8.41 21.33 -27.94
C ASP A 530 -8.09 20.01 -28.69
N LEU A 531 -7.13 20.04 -29.60
CA LEU A 531 -6.66 18.85 -30.32
C LEU A 531 -6.01 17.83 -29.36
N PHE A 532 -5.19 18.28 -28.44
CA PHE A 532 -4.62 17.45 -27.41
C PHE A 532 -5.70 16.81 -26.53
N ALA A 533 -6.72 17.59 -26.13
CA ALA A 533 -7.85 17.10 -25.35
C ALA A 533 -8.64 16.02 -26.12
N GLN A 534 -8.86 16.18 -27.42
CA GLN A 534 -9.52 15.19 -28.28
C GLN A 534 -8.71 13.89 -28.36
N VAL A 535 -7.39 13.95 -28.56
CA VAL A 535 -6.51 12.76 -28.54
C VAL A 535 -6.62 12.05 -27.22
N ARG A 536 -6.53 12.78 -26.11
CA ARG A 536 -6.66 12.23 -24.75
C ARG A 536 -8.01 11.56 -24.51
N GLU A 537 -9.11 12.17 -24.94
CA GLU A 537 -10.47 11.62 -24.80
C GLU A 537 -10.66 10.37 -25.67
N THR A 538 -10.09 10.33 -26.87
CA THR A 538 -10.10 9.12 -27.71
C THR A 538 -9.39 7.95 -27.03
N ILE A 539 -8.22 8.19 -26.41
CA ILE A 539 -7.49 7.16 -25.66
C ILE A 539 -8.30 6.73 -24.42
N ALA A 540 -8.91 7.69 -23.70
CA ALA A 540 -9.72 7.42 -22.52
C ALA A 540 -10.92 6.51 -22.83
N ALA A 541 -11.49 6.59 -24.01
CA ALA A 541 -12.59 5.70 -24.42
C ALA A 541 -12.19 4.22 -24.53
N GLU A 542 -10.90 3.94 -24.75
CA GLU A 542 -10.35 2.59 -24.95
C GLU A 542 -9.78 1.98 -23.65
N VAL A 543 -10.18 2.51 -22.50
CA VAL A 543 -9.65 2.13 -21.18
C VAL A 543 -9.67 0.61 -20.93
N LEU A 544 -10.69 -0.09 -21.38
CA LEU A 544 -10.81 -1.53 -21.14
C LEU A 544 -9.74 -2.35 -21.90
N ARG A 545 -9.49 -2.00 -23.17
CA ARG A 545 -8.43 -2.64 -23.98
C ARG A 545 -7.06 -2.40 -23.37
N ILE A 546 -6.78 -1.16 -22.97
CA ILE A 546 -5.52 -0.76 -22.36
C ILE A 546 -5.30 -1.50 -21.03
N ARG A 547 -6.33 -1.57 -20.18
CA ARG A 547 -6.25 -2.25 -18.88
C ARG A 547 -6.01 -3.75 -19.01
N ASN A 548 -6.68 -4.44 -19.93
CA ASN A 548 -6.45 -5.86 -20.17
C ASN A 548 -5.02 -6.13 -20.64
N THR A 549 -4.50 -5.29 -21.53
CA THR A 549 -3.13 -5.38 -22.01
C THR A 549 -2.12 -5.10 -20.89
N ALA A 550 -2.35 -4.06 -20.06
CA ALA A 550 -1.50 -3.74 -18.91
C ALA A 550 -1.42 -4.90 -17.91
N LYS A 551 -2.55 -5.54 -17.59
CA LYS A 551 -2.59 -6.72 -16.71
C LYS A 551 -1.83 -7.92 -17.32
N SER A 552 -1.97 -8.17 -18.61
CA SER A 552 -1.22 -9.22 -19.30
C SER A 552 0.28 -8.96 -19.25
N ILE A 553 0.72 -7.72 -19.50
CA ILE A 553 2.13 -7.29 -19.39
C ILE A 553 2.67 -7.47 -17.97
N ALA A 554 1.91 -7.06 -16.96
CA ALA A 554 2.31 -7.20 -15.56
C ALA A 554 2.52 -8.68 -15.17
N MET A 555 1.62 -9.57 -15.61
CA MET A 555 1.74 -11.01 -15.38
C MET A 555 2.96 -11.61 -16.10
N ILE A 556 3.21 -11.25 -17.36
CA ILE A 556 4.36 -11.70 -18.13
C ILE A 556 5.67 -11.26 -17.45
N ASP A 557 5.73 -10.01 -16.98
CA ASP A 557 6.90 -9.48 -16.26
C ASP A 557 7.17 -10.25 -14.97
N VAL A 558 6.12 -10.56 -14.18
CA VAL A 558 6.27 -11.39 -12.97
C VAL A 558 6.85 -12.77 -13.29
N PHE A 559 6.31 -13.47 -14.29
CA PHE A 559 6.80 -14.80 -14.63
C PHE A 559 8.21 -14.76 -15.19
N ALA A 560 8.53 -13.76 -16.00
CA ALA A 560 9.91 -13.56 -16.49
C ALA A 560 10.87 -13.28 -15.32
N ALA A 561 10.47 -12.48 -14.34
CA ALA A 561 11.25 -12.21 -13.13
C ALA A 561 11.47 -13.46 -12.29
N LEU A 562 10.42 -14.25 -12.01
CA LEU A 562 10.49 -15.49 -11.24
C LEU A 562 11.36 -16.55 -11.95
N SER A 563 11.28 -16.64 -13.29
CA SER A 563 12.13 -17.50 -14.11
C SER A 563 13.61 -17.11 -14.00
N VAL A 564 13.95 -15.82 -14.07
CA VAL A 564 15.33 -15.33 -13.87
C VAL A 564 15.83 -15.66 -12.47
N VAL A 565 15.01 -15.45 -11.44
CA VAL A 565 15.35 -15.76 -10.04
C VAL A 565 15.62 -17.25 -9.88
N ALA A 566 14.78 -18.11 -10.49
CA ALA A 566 14.93 -19.56 -10.44
C ALA A 566 16.26 -20.00 -11.06
N GLN A 567 16.59 -19.50 -12.24
CA GLN A 567 17.83 -19.83 -12.93
C GLN A 567 19.08 -19.32 -12.18
N GLN A 568 19.06 -18.05 -11.75
CA GLN A 568 20.22 -17.45 -11.08
C GLN A 568 20.55 -18.08 -9.72
N ASN A 569 19.53 -18.59 -9.01
CA ASN A 569 19.70 -19.13 -7.66
C ASN A 569 19.63 -20.66 -7.61
N GLY A 570 19.48 -21.33 -8.74
CA GLY A 570 19.35 -22.79 -8.80
C GLY A 570 18.13 -23.28 -8.02
N TYR A 571 16.97 -22.59 -8.19
CA TYR A 571 15.71 -23.03 -7.61
C TYR A 571 15.06 -24.08 -8.49
N VAL A 572 14.32 -25.00 -7.87
CA VAL A 572 13.71 -26.14 -8.55
C VAL A 572 12.19 -25.99 -8.59
N ARG A 573 11.57 -26.59 -9.59
CA ARG A 573 10.11 -26.69 -9.69
C ARG A 573 9.59 -27.59 -8.57
N PRO A 574 8.69 -27.10 -7.67
CA PRO A 574 8.04 -27.95 -6.70
C PRO A 574 6.95 -28.80 -7.36
N SER A 575 6.69 -30.00 -6.83
CA SER A 575 5.43 -30.71 -7.08
C SER A 575 4.38 -30.30 -6.05
N ILE A 576 3.12 -30.23 -6.47
CA ILE A 576 2.01 -29.83 -5.59
C ILE A 576 1.09 -31.03 -5.37
N ASN A 577 0.86 -31.36 -4.10
CA ASN A 577 0.03 -32.50 -3.72
C ASN A 577 -1.16 -32.06 -2.83
N GLU A 578 -2.23 -32.85 -2.86
CA GLU A 578 -3.42 -32.69 -2.01
C GLU A 578 -3.39 -33.65 -0.80
N LYS A 579 -2.32 -34.41 -0.65
CA LYS A 579 -2.15 -35.38 0.44
C LYS A 579 -1.74 -34.74 1.78
N GLY A 580 -1.45 -33.44 1.75
CA GLY A 580 -0.99 -32.71 2.90
C GLY A 580 0.45 -33.03 3.35
N ILE A 581 1.25 -33.66 2.46
CA ILE A 581 2.65 -33.98 2.72
C ILE A 581 3.53 -32.81 2.33
N ILE A 582 4.46 -32.41 3.19
CA ILE A 582 5.52 -31.45 2.92
C ILE A 582 6.85 -32.21 2.99
N ASP A 583 7.47 -32.51 1.84
CA ASP A 583 8.77 -33.19 1.74
C ASP A 583 9.75 -32.29 0.96
N ILE A 584 10.67 -31.67 1.68
CA ILE A 584 11.67 -30.76 1.14
C ILE A 584 13.05 -31.39 1.35
N LYS A 585 13.78 -31.61 0.28
CA LYS A 585 15.18 -32.08 0.32
C LYS A 585 16.13 -30.95 0.01
N GLY A 586 17.14 -30.77 0.84
CA GLY A 586 18.15 -29.74 0.64
C GLY A 586 17.60 -28.33 0.59
N GLY A 587 16.59 -28.02 1.43
CA GLY A 587 16.00 -26.71 1.51
C GLY A 587 16.98 -25.65 1.97
N ARG A 588 16.90 -24.44 1.40
CA ARG A 588 17.72 -23.27 1.72
C ARG A 588 16.82 -22.07 2.06
N HIS A 589 17.30 -21.16 2.90
CA HIS A 589 16.54 -19.95 3.22
C HIS A 589 16.78 -18.89 2.13
N PRO A 590 15.76 -18.48 1.35
CA PRO A 590 15.94 -17.66 0.14
C PRO A 590 16.60 -16.32 0.42
N VAL A 591 16.34 -15.71 1.59
CA VAL A 591 16.90 -14.41 1.95
C VAL A 591 18.29 -14.57 2.57
N VAL A 592 18.44 -15.48 3.53
CA VAL A 592 19.70 -15.64 4.28
C VAL A 592 20.81 -16.10 3.36
N GLU A 593 20.55 -17.03 2.41
CA GLU A 593 21.57 -17.47 1.45
C GLU A 593 22.13 -16.34 0.59
N LYS A 594 21.34 -15.26 0.36
CA LYS A 594 21.79 -14.07 -0.37
C LYS A 594 22.48 -13.02 0.49
N MET A 595 22.23 -13.03 1.80
CA MET A 595 22.84 -12.08 2.74
C MET A 595 24.21 -12.56 3.25
N ILE A 596 24.50 -13.85 3.16
CA ILE A 596 25.79 -14.43 3.57
C ILE A 596 26.83 -14.15 2.48
N ASN A 597 27.84 -13.33 2.81
CA ASN A 597 28.82 -12.88 1.81
C ASN A 597 29.97 -13.86 1.53
N ASN A 598 30.33 -14.75 2.47
CA ASN A 598 31.55 -15.58 2.35
C ASN A 598 31.36 -17.04 2.75
N ASP A 599 30.22 -17.44 3.28
CA ASP A 599 29.94 -18.80 3.73
C ASP A 599 28.89 -19.49 2.84
N MET A 600 29.00 -20.80 2.65
CA MET A 600 27.93 -21.56 2.00
C MET A 600 26.78 -21.78 2.97
N PHE A 601 25.54 -21.55 2.53
CA PHE A 601 24.35 -21.88 3.31
C PHE A 601 24.23 -23.39 3.52
N VAL A 602 24.01 -23.84 4.75
CA VAL A 602 23.83 -25.28 5.07
C VAL A 602 22.37 -25.65 4.79
N ALA A 603 22.17 -26.43 3.75
CA ALA A 603 20.85 -26.91 3.35
C ALA A 603 20.30 -27.96 4.32
N ASN A 604 18.98 -27.93 4.56
CA ASN A 604 18.31 -28.85 5.48
C ASN A 604 17.10 -29.51 4.82
N ASP A 605 16.82 -30.74 5.23
CA ASP A 605 15.65 -31.50 4.83
C ASP A 605 14.49 -31.22 5.79
N THR A 606 13.26 -31.23 5.29
CA THR A 606 12.04 -31.13 6.08
C THR A 606 11.04 -32.16 5.59
N TYR A 607 10.47 -32.92 6.53
CA TYR A 607 9.38 -33.83 6.23
C TYR A 607 8.27 -33.66 7.27
N LEU A 608 7.05 -33.32 6.83
CA LEU A 608 5.85 -33.22 7.64
C LEU A 608 4.70 -33.94 6.93
N ASP A 609 3.87 -34.66 7.65
CA ASP A 609 2.66 -35.31 7.16
C ASP A 609 1.50 -35.16 8.17
N ASN A 610 0.33 -35.67 7.82
CA ASN A 610 -0.83 -35.64 8.68
C ASN A 610 -0.93 -36.85 9.62
N ALA A 611 0.07 -37.74 9.65
CA ALA A 611 0.04 -39.00 10.34
C ALA A 611 1.25 -39.21 11.27
N ALA A 612 2.39 -39.65 10.70
CA ALA A 612 3.54 -40.11 11.48
C ALA A 612 4.49 -38.99 11.91
N ASN A 613 4.52 -37.89 11.20
CA ASN A 613 5.39 -36.73 11.49
C ASN A 613 4.63 -35.41 11.37
N ARG A 614 3.66 -35.23 12.21
CA ARG A 614 2.80 -34.04 12.23
C ARG A 614 3.46 -32.89 12.98
N VAL A 615 4.08 -33.18 14.11
CA VAL A 615 4.76 -32.20 14.95
C VAL A 615 6.23 -32.58 15.07
N SER A 616 7.12 -31.68 14.67
CA SER A 616 8.57 -31.81 14.82
C SER A 616 9.04 -30.90 15.96
N ILE A 617 9.41 -31.49 17.11
CA ILE A 617 10.01 -30.75 18.22
C ILE A 617 11.50 -30.59 17.94
N ILE A 618 11.98 -29.32 17.87
CA ILE A 618 13.33 -28.98 17.50
C ILE A 618 14.07 -28.40 18.69
N THR A 619 15.05 -29.13 19.21
CA THR A 619 15.86 -28.70 20.35
C THR A 619 17.25 -28.22 19.94
N GLY A 620 17.89 -27.42 20.78
CA GLY A 620 19.24 -26.89 20.55
C GLY A 620 19.33 -25.39 20.91
N PRO A 621 20.56 -24.82 20.88
CA PRO A 621 20.79 -23.43 21.28
C PRO A 621 20.26 -22.43 20.23
N ASN A 622 19.92 -21.21 20.67
CA ASN A 622 19.26 -20.20 19.85
C ASN A 622 20.08 -19.72 18.65
N MET A 623 21.41 -19.60 18.79
CA MET A 623 22.31 -19.15 17.72
C MET A 623 22.62 -20.24 16.68
N ALA A 624 22.12 -21.45 16.84
CA ALA A 624 22.45 -22.57 15.98
C ALA A 624 21.61 -22.64 14.68
N GLY A 625 20.57 -21.81 14.51
CA GLY A 625 19.79 -21.68 13.29
C GLY A 625 18.41 -22.32 13.28
N LYS A 626 17.82 -22.68 14.46
CA LYS A 626 16.46 -23.24 14.55
C LYS A 626 15.40 -22.36 13.87
N SER A 627 15.31 -21.11 14.28
CA SER A 627 14.35 -20.16 13.75
C SER A 627 14.54 -19.92 12.24
N THR A 628 15.80 -19.90 11.76
CA THR A 628 16.12 -19.81 10.33
C THR A 628 15.58 -21.00 9.56
N TYR A 629 15.76 -22.22 10.08
CA TYR A 629 15.25 -23.45 9.48
C TYR A 629 13.73 -23.49 9.41
N MET A 630 13.05 -23.08 10.47
CA MET A 630 11.59 -23.07 10.49
C MET A 630 11.02 -22.03 9.53
N ARG A 631 11.58 -20.81 9.52
CA ARG A 631 11.19 -19.76 8.55
C ARG A 631 11.47 -20.19 7.12
N GLN A 632 12.61 -20.84 6.85
CA GLN A 632 12.95 -21.45 5.56
C GLN A 632 11.82 -22.34 5.05
N THR A 633 11.32 -23.24 5.91
CA THR A 633 10.25 -24.18 5.55
C THR A 633 8.98 -23.44 5.18
N ALA A 634 8.55 -22.47 6.03
CA ALA A 634 7.38 -21.64 5.74
C ALA A 634 7.52 -20.85 4.43
N LEU A 635 8.69 -20.26 4.17
CA LEU A 635 8.94 -19.50 2.94
C LEU A 635 8.96 -20.40 1.69
N ILE A 636 9.49 -21.63 1.78
CA ILE A 636 9.46 -22.59 0.67
C ILE A 636 8.01 -22.98 0.34
N VAL A 637 7.19 -23.28 1.36
CA VAL A 637 5.77 -23.59 1.17
C VAL A 637 5.02 -22.41 0.57
N LEU A 638 5.27 -21.21 1.07
CA LEU A 638 4.67 -19.97 0.55
C LEU A 638 5.07 -19.74 -0.92
N MET A 639 6.36 -19.84 -1.24
CA MET A 639 6.84 -19.68 -2.63
C MET A 639 6.23 -20.70 -3.58
N ALA A 640 6.07 -21.96 -3.16
CA ALA A 640 5.40 -22.98 -3.95
C ALA A 640 3.93 -22.58 -4.24
N GLN A 641 3.20 -22.07 -3.26
CA GLN A 641 1.80 -21.65 -3.42
C GLN A 641 1.63 -20.28 -4.09
N VAL A 642 2.66 -19.45 -4.14
CA VAL A 642 2.72 -18.30 -5.05
C VAL A 642 2.79 -18.75 -6.51
N GLY A 643 3.25 -19.97 -6.76
CA GLY A 643 3.53 -20.51 -8.08
C GLY A 643 4.95 -20.19 -8.55
N SER A 644 5.91 -20.12 -7.62
CA SER A 644 7.34 -19.89 -7.88
C SER A 644 8.15 -21.18 -7.71
N PHE A 645 9.27 -21.28 -8.38
CA PHE A 645 10.30 -22.28 -8.06
C PHE A 645 10.91 -22.00 -6.70
N VAL A 646 11.41 -23.04 -6.03
CA VAL A 646 11.77 -22.99 -4.60
C VAL A 646 13.26 -23.31 -4.37
N PRO A 647 13.89 -22.75 -3.35
CA PRO A 647 15.28 -22.98 -2.98
C PRO A 647 15.47 -24.34 -2.31
N ALA A 648 15.45 -25.42 -3.09
CA ALA A 648 15.62 -26.80 -2.63
C ALA A 648 16.34 -27.64 -3.70
N LEU A 649 16.70 -28.90 -3.36
CA LEU A 649 17.11 -29.91 -4.33
C LEU A 649 15.87 -30.61 -4.95
N SER A 650 14.83 -30.83 -4.15
CA SER A 650 13.50 -31.26 -4.58
C SER A 650 12.50 -30.86 -3.51
N ALA A 651 11.25 -30.61 -3.91
CA ALA A 651 10.17 -30.27 -2.98
C ALA A 651 8.86 -30.86 -3.50
N ASP A 652 8.15 -31.59 -2.61
CA ASP A 652 6.77 -32.03 -2.79
C ASP A 652 5.93 -31.38 -1.71
N ILE A 653 5.07 -30.43 -2.10
CA ILE A 653 4.40 -29.51 -1.19
C ILE A 653 2.89 -29.77 -1.20
N GLY A 654 2.39 -30.24 -0.06
CA GLY A 654 0.95 -30.30 0.21
C GLY A 654 0.37 -28.93 0.41
N ILE A 655 -0.79 -28.69 -0.19
CA ILE A 655 -1.49 -27.39 -0.09
C ILE A 655 -1.76 -27.08 1.40
N VAL A 656 -1.41 -25.87 1.80
CA VAL A 656 -1.59 -25.30 3.13
C VAL A 656 -2.61 -24.17 3.01
N ASP A 657 -3.62 -24.20 3.86
CA ASP A 657 -4.66 -23.18 3.91
C ASP A 657 -4.25 -21.93 4.70
N ARG A 658 -3.41 -22.10 5.71
CA ARG A 658 -2.94 -21.02 6.60
C ARG A 658 -1.51 -21.25 7.06
N ILE A 659 -0.73 -20.20 7.13
CA ILE A 659 0.59 -20.21 7.79
C ILE A 659 0.52 -19.30 9.01
N PHE A 660 0.80 -19.86 10.17
CA PHE A 660 0.94 -19.11 11.40
C PHE A 660 2.35 -19.21 11.93
N THR A 661 2.89 -18.08 12.37
CA THR A 661 4.23 -18.03 12.96
C THR A 661 4.20 -17.29 14.29
N ARG A 662 4.80 -17.89 15.29
CA ARG A 662 5.18 -17.25 16.54
C ARG A 662 6.69 -17.35 16.68
N VAL A 663 7.42 -16.26 16.46
CA VAL A 663 8.88 -16.24 16.46
C VAL A 663 9.37 -15.03 17.26
N GLY A 664 10.07 -15.29 18.39
CA GLY A 664 10.78 -14.30 19.22
C GLY A 664 9.89 -13.15 19.75
N ALA A 665 10.13 -12.69 20.97
CA ALA A 665 9.48 -11.50 21.48
C ALA A 665 10.06 -10.23 20.80
N SER A 666 9.23 -9.45 20.10
CA SER A 666 9.49 -8.03 19.94
C SER A 666 8.80 -7.32 21.11
N ASP A 667 9.56 -6.59 21.93
CA ASP A 667 8.98 -5.72 22.94
C ASP A 667 8.11 -4.67 22.21
N ASP A 668 6.80 -4.80 22.34
CA ASP A 668 5.86 -3.78 21.89
C ASP A 668 5.57 -2.84 23.06
N LEU A 669 6.53 -1.94 23.35
CA LEU A 669 6.42 -0.96 24.41
C LEU A 669 5.23 -0.01 24.22
N ALA A 670 4.74 0.13 22.99
CA ALA A 670 3.64 1.02 22.67
C ALA A 670 2.27 0.47 23.15
N SER A 671 2.10 -0.85 23.21
CA SER A 671 0.84 -1.47 23.65
C SER A 671 0.70 -1.55 25.18
N GLY A 672 1.77 -1.28 25.95
CA GLY A 672 1.79 -1.42 27.40
C GLY A 672 1.56 -2.85 27.92
N GLN A 673 1.52 -3.86 27.02
CA GLN A 673 1.34 -5.26 27.38
C GLN A 673 2.69 -5.92 27.67
N SER A 674 2.69 -6.85 28.62
CA SER A 674 3.88 -7.66 28.86
C SER A 674 4.17 -8.55 27.67
N THR A 675 5.45 -8.84 27.40
CA THR A 675 5.90 -9.75 26.33
C THR A 675 5.23 -11.11 26.40
N PHE A 676 4.96 -11.61 27.63
CA PHE A 676 4.26 -12.85 27.85
C PHE A 676 2.78 -12.79 27.46
N MET A 677 2.09 -11.65 27.73
CA MET A 677 0.69 -11.49 27.34
C MET A 677 0.55 -11.42 25.81
N VAL A 678 1.45 -10.70 25.13
CA VAL A 678 1.50 -10.66 23.64
C VAL A 678 1.70 -12.07 23.10
N GLU A 679 2.65 -12.83 23.66
CA GLU A 679 2.91 -14.22 23.28
C GLU A 679 1.66 -15.10 23.44
N MET A 680 0.98 -15.02 24.57
CA MET A 680 -0.21 -15.83 24.84
C MET A 680 -1.40 -15.44 23.94
N THR A 681 -1.53 -14.16 23.61
CA THR A 681 -2.55 -13.69 22.68
C THR A 681 -2.29 -14.22 21.25
N GLU A 682 -1.05 -14.20 20.77
CA GLU A 682 -0.68 -14.78 19.47
C GLU A 682 -0.91 -16.31 19.46
N VAL A 683 -0.51 -17.03 20.51
CA VAL A 683 -0.75 -18.49 20.62
C VAL A 683 -2.26 -18.79 20.66
N ALA A 684 -3.05 -18.02 21.41
CA ALA A 684 -4.50 -18.18 21.46
C ALA A 684 -5.14 -17.96 20.08
N ASN A 685 -4.70 -16.94 19.34
CA ASN A 685 -5.15 -16.68 17.96
C ASN A 685 -4.84 -17.88 17.04
N ILE A 686 -3.61 -18.41 17.10
CA ILE A 686 -3.19 -19.57 16.34
C ILE A 686 -4.08 -20.80 16.65
N LEU A 687 -4.23 -21.14 17.93
CA LEU A 687 -4.97 -22.33 18.33
C LEU A 687 -6.47 -22.28 17.97
N ARG A 688 -7.06 -21.10 17.91
CA ARG A 688 -8.47 -20.91 17.53
C ARG A 688 -8.66 -20.99 16.01
N ASN A 689 -7.76 -20.39 15.24
CA ASN A 689 -7.93 -20.19 13.81
C ASN A 689 -7.23 -21.22 12.93
N ALA A 690 -6.30 -22.01 13.46
CA ALA A 690 -5.62 -23.07 12.72
C ALA A 690 -6.55 -24.23 12.39
N THR A 691 -6.27 -24.90 11.26
CA THR A 691 -6.95 -26.11 10.79
C THR A 691 -5.96 -27.27 10.66
N ALA A 692 -6.44 -28.47 10.37
CA ALA A 692 -5.58 -29.62 10.10
C ALA A 692 -4.69 -29.45 8.84
N SER A 693 -5.09 -28.55 7.94
CA SER A 693 -4.30 -28.22 6.73
C SER A 693 -3.29 -27.10 6.95
N SER A 694 -3.28 -26.46 8.13
CA SER A 694 -2.39 -25.35 8.45
C SER A 694 -0.95 -25.79 8.71
N LEU A 695 -0.01 -24.85 8.50
CA LEU A 695 1.40 -24.97 8.88
C LEU A 695 1.70 -24.00 10.03
N LEU A 696 2.12 -24.55 11.17
CA LEU A 696 2.45 -23.77 12.36
C LEU A 696 3.96 -23.73 12.58
N ILE A 697 4.47 -22.53 12.83
CA ILE A 697 5.87 -22.27 13.17
C ILE A 697 5.91 -21.64 14.55
N LEU A 698 6.22 -22.43 15.57
CA LEU A 698 6.19 -22.03 16.97
C LEU A 698 7.60 -22.02 17.56
N ASP A 699 8.10 -20.87 17.93
CA ASP A 699 9.47 -20.70 18.44
C ASP A 699 9.45 -20.20 19.88
N GLU A 700 10.01 -20.99 20.79
CA GLU A 700 10.23 -20.67 22.21
C GLU A 700 8.95 -20.30 23.00
N ILE A 701 7.88 -21.05 22.85
CA ILE A 701 6.64 -20.84 23.62
C ILE A 701 6.90 -21.08 25.13
N GLY A 702 6.36 -20.15 25.95
CA GLY A 702 6.43 -20.23 27.43
C GLY A 702 7.69 -19.59 28.03
N ARG A 703 8.52 -18.90 27.25
CA ARG A 703 9.78 -18.30 27.74
C ARG A 703 9.57 -17.06 28.62
N GLY A 704 8.44 -16.39 28.49
CA GLY A 704 8.15 -15.11 29.16
C GLY A 704 7.69 -15.25 30.62
N THR A 705 7.65 -16.47 31.20
CA THR A 705 7.15 -16.76 32.56
C THR A 705 8.07 -17.70 33.35
N SER A 706 7.64 -18.20 34.51
CA SER A 706 8.42 -19.15 35.28
C SER A 706 8.66 -20.44 34.48
N THR A 707 9.78 -21.13 34.75
CA THR A 707 10.16 -22.33 33.98
C THR A 707 9.09 -23.42 34.03
N PHE A 708 8.45 -23.63 35.17
CA PHE A 708 7.41 -24.67 35.30
C PHE A 708 6.11 -24.28 34.60
N ASP A 709 5.66 -23.04 34.72
CA ASP A 709 4.47 -22.56 34.02
C ASP A 709 4.68 -22.59 32.51
N GLY A 710 5.84 -22.08 32.04
CA GLY A 710 6.21 -22.08 30.64
C GLY A 710 6.29 -23.47 30.02
N LEU A 711 6.93 -24.42 30.72
CA LEU A 711 6.97 -25.82 30.30
C LEU A 711 5.58 -26.44 30.23
N SER A 712 4.74 -26.20 31.26
CA SER A 712 3.39 -26.74 31.30
C SER A 712 2.51 -26.25 30.18
N ILE A 713 2.60 -24.94 29.84
CA ILE A 713 1.89 -24.34 28.74
C ILE A 713 2.39 -24.90 27.40
N ALA A 714 3.71 -24.96 27.19
CA ALA A 714 4.31 -25.49 25.96
C ALA A 714 3.91 -26.97 25.74
N TRP A 715 3.90 -27.75 26.80
CA TRP A 715 3.47 -29.16 26.81
C TRP A 715 2.00 -29.29 26.37
N ALA A 716 1.10 -28.57 27.02
CA ALA A 716 -0.33 -28.59 26.72
C ALA A 716 -0.62 -28.11 25.29
N VAL A 717 0.11 -27.11 24.79
CA VAL A 717 0.02 -26.63 23.40
C VAL A 717 0.41 -27.72 22.40
N VAL A 718 1.50 -28.47 22.67
CA VAL A 718 1.91 -29.60 21.80
C VAL A 718 0.88 -30.71 21.82
N GLU A 719 0.32 -31.05 22.98
CA GLU A 719 -0.76 -32.05 23.10
C GLU A 719 -2.00 -31.64 22.32
N TYR A 720 -2.40 -30.36 22.42
CA TYR A 720 -3.56 -29.82 21.70
C TYR A 720 -3.38 -29.87 20.17
N ILE A 721 -2.20 -29.45 19.69
CA ILE A 721 -1.90 -29.40 18.26
C ILE A 721 -1.72 -30.78 17.64
N SER A 722 -1.07 -31.70 18.37
CA SER A 722 -0.80 -33.06 17.87
C SER A 722 -2.04 -33.94 17.76
N ASN A 723 -3.11 -33.61 18.48
CA ASN A 723 -4.33 -34.42 18.50
C ASN A 723 -5.18 -34.18 17.23
N PRO A 724 -5.34 -35.18 16.33
CA PRO A 724 -6.10 -34.99 15.07
C PRO A 724 -7.61 -34.82 15.30
N LYS A 725 -8.14 -35.13 16.48
CA LYS A 725 -9.55 -34.89 16.84
C LYS A 725 -9.80 -33.44 17.26
N VAL A 726 -8.75 -32.72 17.67
CA VAL A 726 -8.84 -31.34 18.15
C VAL A 726 -8.35 -30.39 17.05
N LEU A 727 -7.08 -30.49 16.64
CA LEU A 727 -6.49 -29.65 15.60
C LEU A 727 -5.77 -30.46 14.52
N GLY A 728 -4.73 -31.19 14.85
CA GLY A 728 -4.00 -32.06 13.93
C GLY A 728 -3.15 -31.30 12.90
N ALA A 729 -2.70 -30.07 13.19
CA ALA A 729 -1.95 -29.23 12.26
C ALA A 729 -0.47 -29.64 12.13
N LYS A 730 0.10 -29.44 10.93
CA LYS A 730 1.54 -29.63 10.70
C LYS A 730 2.34 -28.53 11.42
N THR A 731 3.28 -28.93 12.28
CA THR A 731 3.94 -27.98 13.18
C THR A 731 5.44 -28.21 13.25
N LEU A 732 6.20 -27.12 13.14
CA LEU A 732 7.59 -27.04 13.59
C LEU A 732 7.63 -26.29 14.91
N PHE A 733 8.06 -26.97 15.97
CA PHE A 733 8.05 -26.43 17.33
C PHE A 733 9.47 -26.37 17.88
N ALA A 734 10.08 -25.19 17.90
CA ALA A 734 11.40 -25.01 18.50
C ALA A 734 11.28 -24.67 19.98
N THR A 735 12.11 -25.33 20.78
CA THR A 735 12.10 -25.14 22.24
C THR A 735 13.49 -25.30 22.83
N HIS A 736 13.67 -24.74 24.02
CA HIS A 736 14.82 -24.99 24.90
C HIS A 736 14.45 -25.91 26.08
N TYR A 737 13.15 -26.27 26.19
CA TYR A 737 12.71 -27.26 27.18
C TYR A 737 13.03 -28.65 26.65
N HIS A 738 14.06 -29.31 27.24
CA HIS A 738 14.44 -30.67 26.86
C HIS A 738 13.39 -31.69 27.25
N GLU A 739 12.62 -31.40 28.27
CA GLU A 739 11.54 -32.24 28.80
C GLU A 739 10.46 -32.54 27.76
N LEU A 740 10.26 -31.64 26.80
CA LEU A 740 9.31 -31.83 25.68
C LEU A 740 9.72 -32.98 24.75
N THR A 741 10.98 -33.38 24.74
CA THR A 741 11.43 -34.54 23.96
C THR A 741 10.83 -35.87 24.43
N GLU A 742 10.34 -35.96 25.67
CA GLU A 742 9.63 -37.14 26.19
C GLU A 742 8.25 -37.35 25.52
N LEU A 743 7.75 -36.37 24.78
CA LEU A 743 6.51 -36.51 24.03
C LEU A 743 6.64 -37.45 22.81
N GLU A 744 7.85 -37.64 22.25
CA GLU A 744 8.08 -38.64 21.22
C GLU A 744 7.80 -40.04 21.78
N GLY A 745 7.03 -40.81 21.03
CA GLY A 745 6.60 -42.16 21.49
C GLY A 745 5.47 -42.15 22.56
N THR A 746 5.12 -40.98 23.10
CA THR A 746 3.95 -40.78 23.96
C THR A 746 2.76 -40.29 23.16
N LEU A 747 2.95 -39.34 22.29
CA LEU A 747 1.94 -38.78 21.39
C LEU A 747 2.19 -39.25 19.96
N ASP A 748 1.11 -39.67 19.30
CA ASP A 748 1.19 -40.07 17.88
C ASP A 748 1.48 -38.88 16.96
N GLY A 749 2.43 -39.03 16.06
CA GLY A 749 2.79 -38.01 15.08
C GLY A 749 3.76 -36.93 15.60
N VAL A 750 4.31 -37.12 16.82
CA VAL A 750 5.35 -36.24 17.38
C VAL A 750 6.72 -36.88 17.22
N ASN A 751 7.67 -36.14 16.68
CA ASN A 751 9.06 -36.58 16.48
C ASN A 751 10.05 -35.51 16.94
N ASN A 752 11.16 -35.96 17.50
CA ASN A 752 12.26 -35.11 17.95
C ASN A 752 13.32 -34.89 16.90
N TYR A 753 13.78 -33.63 16.81
CA TYR A 753 14.89 -33.19 16.00
C TYR A 753 15.82 -32.31 16.82
N CYS A 754 17.10 -32.31 16.50
CA CYS A 754 18.03 -31.39 17.12
C CYS A 754 19.01 -30.80 16.10
N ILE A 755 19.68 -29.72 16.45
CA ILE A 755 20.77 -29.19 15.65
C ILE A 755 22.05 -29.96 15.96
N ALA A 756 22.68 -30.47 14.90
CA ALA A 756 23.95 -31.16 15.02
C ALA A 756 25.05 -30.19 15.50
N VAL A 757 25.74 -30.61 16.57
CA VAL A 757 26.85 -29.89 17.19
C VAL A 757 28.09 -30.77 17.15
N LYS A 758 29.25 -30.20 16.84
CA LYS A 758 30.54 -30.87 16.93
C LYS A 758 31.32 -30.28 18.09
N GLU A 759 31.58 -31.10 19.13
CA GLU A 759 32.40 -30.72 20.26
C GLU A 759 33.89 -30.84 19.89
N ARG A 760 34.68 -29.80 20.20
CA ARG A 760 36.13 -29.78 20.10
C ARG A 760 36.73 -29.37 21.46
N GLY A 761 36.89 -30.33 22.37
CA GLY A 761 37.28 -30.03 23.77
C GLY A 761 36.23 -29.15 24.43
N ASP A 762 36.62 -27.97 24.91
CA ASP A 762 35.73 -26.97 25.55
C ASP A 762 35.00 -26.06 24.57
N ASP A 763 35.30 -26.16 23.25
CA ASP A 763 34.67 -25.36 22.22
C ASP A 763 33.65 -26.17 21.41
N ILE A 764 32.61 -25.48 20.95
CA ILE A 764 31.54 -26.09 20.15
C ILE A 764 31.45 -25.40 18.77
N VAL A 765 31.21 -26.24 17.76
CA VAL A 765 30.92 -25.77 16.41
C VAL A 765 29.50 -26.20 16.02
N PHE A 766 28.63 -25.23 15.77
CA PHE A 766 27.29 -25.49 15.27
C PHE A 766 27.36 -25.87 13.79
N LEU A 767 26.94 -27.09 13.46
CA LEU A 767 26.93 -27.55 12.06
C LEU A 767 25.74 -27.01 11.28
N ARG A 768 24.79 -26.35 11.95
CA ARG A 768 23.56 -25.79 11.34
C ARG A 768 22.73 -26.82 10.57
N LYS A 769 22.92 -28.12 10.87
CA LYS A 769 22.21 -29.25 10.26
C LYS A 769 21.21 -29.80 11.25
N ILE A 770 19.95 -29.95 10.83
CA ILE A 770 18.88 -30.59 11.60
C ILE A 770 18.99 -32.08 11.40
N VAL A 771 19.00 -32.83 12.50
CA VAL A 771 19.07 -34.30 12.53
C VAL A 771 18.00 -34.87 13.45
N LYS A 772 17.56 -36.10 13.20
CA LYS A 772 16.58 -36.78 14.03
C LYS A 772 17.17 -37.13 15.42
N GLY A 773 16.42 -36.91 16.47
CA GLY A 773 16.80 -37.17 17.87
C GLY A 773 16.69 -35.91 18.75
N GLY A 774 16.69 -36.09 20.05
CA GLY A 774 16.73 -35.00 21.04
C GLY A 774 18.14 -34.55 21.35
N ALA A 775 18.34 -33.30 21.79
CA ALA A 775 19.61 -32.82 22.34
C ALA A 775 19.63 -33.11 23.83
N ASP A 776 20.61 -33.90 24.28
CA ASP A 776 20.74 -34.30 25.68
C ASP A 776 21.41 -33.25 26.57
N LYS A 777 22.02 -32.21 25.97
CA LYS A 777 22.80 -31.19 26.68
C LYS A 777 22.36 -29.77 26.33
N SER A 778 22.34 -28.92 27.35
CA SER A 778 22.23 -27.47 27.20
C SER A 778 23.59 -26.87 26.86
N TYR A 779 23.66 -26.00 25.83
CA TYR A 779 24.89 -25.34 25.39
C TYR A 779 24.91 -23.84 25.73
N GLY A 780 24.05 -23.34 26.64
CA GLY A 780 23.94 -21.92 26.99
C GLY A 780 25.26 -21.31 27.49
N ILE A 781 26.02 -22.05 28.29
CA ILE A 781 27.33 -21.60 28.86
C ILE A 781 28.37 -21.47 27.74
N GLN A 782 28.41 -22.43 26.80
CA GLN A 782 29.31 -22.37 25.65
C GLN A 782 28.99 -21.21 24.73
N VAL A 783 27.71 -20.91 24.52
CA VAL A 783 27.25 -19.72 23.77
C VAL A 783 27.68 -18.45 24.48
N ALA A 784 27.54 -18.37 25.81
CA ALA A 784 28.01 -17.23 26.60
C ALA A 784 29.52 -17.00 26.44
N LYS A 785 30.32 -18.08 26.43
CA LYS A 785 31.76 -18.03 26.16
C LYS A 785 32.04 -17.48 24.75
N LEU A 786 31.32 -17.97 23.72
CA LEU A 786 31.48 -17.49 22.35
C LEU A 786 31.06 -16.01 22.19
N ALA A 787 30.12 -15.53 22.99
CA ALA A 787 29.69 -14.13 23.05
C ALA A 787 30.67 -13.19 23.78
N GLY A 788 31.75 -13.73 24.36
CA GLY A 788 32.79 -12.96 25.06
C GLY A 788 32.46 -12.64 26.53
N VAL A 789 31.57 -13.41 27.18
CA VAL A 789 31.38 -13.32 28.65
C VAL A 789 32.69 -13.72 29.37
N PRO A 790 33.13 -12.95 30.41
CA PRO A 790 34.38 -13.23 31.10
C PRO A 790 34.51 -14.65 31.61
N ASP A 791 35.71 -15.26 31.47
CA ASP A 791 35.95 -16.65 31.83
C ASP A 791 35.63 -16.98 33.29
N THR A 792 35.82 -16.05 34.22
CA THR A 792 35.46 -16.20 35.61
C THR A 792 33.97 -16.44 35.82
N VAL A 793 33.10 -15.80 35.04
CA VAL A 793 31.66 -16.01 35.07
C VAL A 793 31.31 -17.36 34.46
N ILE A 794 31.96 -17.72 33.35
CA ILE A 794 31.77 -19.01 32.65
C ILE A 794 32.12 -20.20 33.59
N GLU A 795 33.29 -20.12 34.23
CA GLU A 795 33.74 -21.14 35.20
C GLU A 795 32.78 -21.30 36.38
N ARG A 796 32.26 -20.17 36.92
CA ARG A 796 31.26 -20.25 37.99
C ARG A 796 29.94 -20.85 37.51
N ALA A 797 29.50 -20.45 36.29
CA ALA A 797 28.27 -20.99 35.70
C ALA A 797 28.36 -22.53 35.48
N LYS A 798 29.50 -23.04 35.01
CA LYS A 798 29.73 -24.47 34.86
C LYS A 798 29.56 -25.22 36.18
N LYS A 799 30.14 -24.69 37.28
CA LYS A 799 29.99 -25.27 38.61
C LYS A 799 28.54 -25.26 39.11
N LEU A 800 27.84 -24.15 38.91
CA LEU A 800 26.42 -24.04 39.32
C LEU A 800 25.52 -25.00 38.55
N VAL A 801 25.73 -25.17 37.23
CA VAL A 801 24.94 -26.15 36.45
C VAL A 801 25.17 -27.58 36.94
N ALA A 802 26.40 -27.97 37.30
CA ALA A 802 26.66 -29.27 37.86
C ALA A 802 25.93 -29.49 39.20
N GLU A 803 25.90 -28.47 40.08
CA GLU A 803 25.17 -28.48 41.34
C GLU A 803 23.64 -28.55 41.20
N LEU A 804 23.09 -27.90 40.13
CA LEU A 804 21.64 -27.80 39.85
C LEU A 804 21.08 -29.00 39.06
N SER A 805 21.94 -29.71 38.29
CA SER A 805 21.53 -30.84 37.43
C SER A 805 21.15 -32.10 38.25
N ASP A 806 21.54 -32.18 39.53
CA ASP A 806 21.17 -33.29 40.43
C ASP A 806 19.70 -33.25 40.95
N ALA A 807 18.91 -32.23 40.55
CA ALA A 807 17.51 -32.10 40.94
C ALA A 807 16.59 -32.73 39.87
N ASP A 808 15.91 -33.80 40.26
CA ASP A 808 15.08 -34.81 39.57
C ASP A 808 13.87 -34.29 38.75
N ILE A 809 14.09 -33.44 37.76
CA ILE A 809 13.01 -32.90 36.88
C ILE A 809 12.69 -33.86 35.72
N SER A 810 13.69 -34.59 35.19
CA SER A 810 13.54 -35.56 34.10
C SER A 810 12.68 -36.78 34.49
N GLN A 811 12.74 -37.21 35.72
CA GLN A 811 11.98 -38.39 36.19
C GLN A 811 10.48 -38.04 36.30
N LYS A 812 10.13 -36.87 36.81
CA LYS A 812 8.74 -36.39 36.88
C LYS A 812 8.10 -36.17 35.50
N ALA A 813 8.90 -35.73 34.52
CA ALA A 813 8.43 -35.57 33.13
C ALA A 813 8.08 -36.94 32.49
N LYS A 814 8.88 -37.98 32.74
CA LYS A 814 8.62 -39.36 32.29
C LYS A 814 7.35 -39.94 32.92
N ASP A 815 7.14 -39.69 34.21
CA ASP A 815 5.95 -40.17 34.95
C ASP A 815 4.67 -39.51 34.41
N ILE A 816 4.71 -38.20 34.06
CA ILE A 816 3.58 -37.46 33.47
C ILE A 816 3.29 -37.99 32.06
N ALA A 817 4.32 -38.23 31.24
CA ALA A 817 4.16 -38.78 29.90
C ALA A 817 3.51 -40.18 29.89
N GLN A 818 3.84 -41.02 30.85
CA GLN A 818 3.20 -42.34 31.04
C GLN A 818 1.73 -42.24 31.51
N TYR A 819 1.41 -41.17 32.25
CA TYR A 819 0.03 -40.93 32.75
C TYR A 819 -0.89 -40.49 31.62
N SER A 820 -0.40 -39.70 30.66
CA SER A 820 -1.13 -39.26 29.47
C SER A 820 -1.52 -40.44 28.58
N LYS A 821 -0.64 -41.41 28.36
CA LYS A 821 -0.95 -42.66 27.62
C LYS A 821 -2.11 -43.48 28.20
N LYS A 822 -2.31 -43.41 29.54
CA LYS A 822 -3.40 -44.08 30.22
C LYS A 822 -4.73 -43.35 30.10
N LYS A 823 -4.69 -42.03 29.92
CA LYS A 823 -5.87 -41.15 29.81
C LYS A 823 -6.50 -41.14 28.42
N GLU A 824 -5.73 -41.36 27.36
CA GLU A 824 -6.26 -41.46 25.97
C GLU A 824 -7.25 -42.62 25.81
N LYS A 825 -7.20 -43.62 26.65
CA LYS A 825 -8.21 -44.71 26.69
C LYS A 825 -9.52 -44.34 27.39
N MET A 826 -9.64 -43.16 28.00
CA MET A 826 -10.76 -42.83 28.88
C MET A 826 -11.47 -41.49 28.63
N ASN A 827 -11.15 -40.69 27.64
CA ASN A 827 -11.80 -39.41 27.45
C ASN A 827 -12.44 -39.21 26.07
N GLU A 828 -13.76 -39.35 26.03
CA GLU A 828 -14.67 -38.89 24.98
C GLU A 828 -15.07 -37.39 25.10
N GLU A 829 -14.32 -36.51 25.76
CA GLU A 829 -14.72 -35.12 25.96
C GLU A 829 -13.56 -34.13 25.75
N TYR A 830 -13.10 -34.00 24.51
CA TYR A 830 -12.62 -32.72 23.99
C TYR A 830 -13.58 -32.23 22.90
N LYS A 831 -14.62 -31.50 23.32
CA LYS A 831 -15.40 -30.70 22.41
C LYS A 831 -14.51 -29.54 21.92
N LYS A 832 -14.43 -29.35 20.60
CA LYS A 832 -14.03 -28.10 20.01
C LYS A 832 -14.80 -27.01 20.76
N VAL A 833 -14.09 -25.98 21.26
CA VAL A 833 -14.72 -24.83 21.90
C VAL A 833 -15.45 -24.11 20.80
N ASP A 834 -16.73 -24.41 20.62
CA ASP A 834 -17.63 -23.61 19.81
C ASP A 834 -17.73 -22.24 20.47
N GLU A 835 -17.51 -21.24 19.68
CA GLU A 835 -17.95 -19.86 19.79
C GLU A 835 -18.48 -19.43 21.18
N LEU A 836 -17.56 -19.27 22.12
CA LEU A 836 -17.81 -18.37 23.23
C LEU A 836 -17.27 -17.01 22.79
N GLU A 837 -18.18 -16.05 22.64
CA GLU A 837 -17.88 -14.64 22.49
C GLU A 837 -16.71 -14.27 23.41
N VAL A 838 -15.54 -14.06 22.83
CA VAL A 838 -14.42 -13.51 23.56
C VAL A 838 -14.67 -12.01 23.63
N LYS A 839 -15.40 -11.59 24.64
CA LYS A 839 -15.24 -10.23 25.14
C LYS A 839 -13.75 -10.08 25.43
N GLN A 840 -13.11 -9.20 24.70
CA GLN A 840 -11.73 -8.80 24.92
C GLN A 840 -11.62 -8.39 26.40
N ILE A 841 -10.96 -9.21 27.20
CA ILE A 841 -10.68 -8.88 28.59
C ILE A 841 -9.60 -7.82 28.57
N SER A 842 -10.02 -6.56 28.53
CA SER A 842 -9.18 -5.43 28.88
C SER A 842 -8.71 -5.62 30.34
N LEU A 843 -7.52 -5.19 30.66
CA LEU A 843 -7.00 -5.19 32.05
C LEU A 843 -7.93 -4.45 33.04
N PHE A 844 -8.96 -3.75 32.52
CA PHE A 844 -10.02 -3.06 33.24
C PHE A 844 -11.27 -3.92 33.47
N ASP A 845 -11.39 -5.14 32.92
CA ASP A 845 -12.52 -6.04 33.13
C ASP A 845 -12.47 -6.83 34.48
N THR A 846 -11.56 -6.52 35.38
CA THR A 846 -11.67 -6.93 36.80
C THR A 846 -12.75 -6.14 37.53
N VAL A 847 -13.50 -5.31 36.85
CA VAL A 847 -14.65 -4.54 37.38
C VAL A 847 -16.00 -5.23 37.09
N GLY A 848 -16.01 -6.56 37.06
CA GLY A 848 -17.24 -7.36 36.85
C GLY A 848 -18.32 -7.22 37.94
N ASN A 849 -18.05 -6.53 39.04
CA ASN A 849 -18.99 -6.25 40.13
C ASN A 849 -18.78 -4.83 40.69
N ASP A 850 -18.70 -3.82 39.83
CA ASP A 850 -18.66 -2.45 40.31
C ASP A 850 -20.07 -1.97 40.62
N ASP A 851 -20.33 -1.77 41.94
CA ASP A 851 -21.59 -1.23 42.44
C ASP A 851 -21.97 0.11 41.83
N ILE A 852 -21.01 0.88 41.31
CA ILE A 852 -21.26 2.15 40.59
C ILE A 852 -21.84 1.87 39.21
N ILE A 853 -21.34 0.87 38.50
CA ILE A 853 -21.85 0.49 37.17
C ILE A 853 -23.24 -0.15 37.28
N GLU A 854 -23.46 -1.01 38.29
CA GLU A 854 -24.81 -1.55 38.56
C GLU A 854 -25.79 -0.44 38.94
N GLU A 855 -25.36 0.54 39.73
CA GLU A 855 -26.21 1.68 40.12
C GLU A 855 -26.52 2.53 38.88
N ILE A 856 -25.60 2.77 37.99
CA ILE A 856 -25.83 3.50 36.71
C ILE A 856 -26.80 2.73 35.80
N LYS A 857 -26.69 1.41 35.68
CA LYS A 857 -27.58 0.58 34.85
C LYS A 857 -29.04 0.57 35.37
N ASN A 858 -29.22 0.73 36.67
CA ASN A 858 -30.54 0.70 37.29
C ASN A 858 -31.18 2.08 37.43
N ILE A 859 -30.57 3.15 36.91
CA ILE A 859 -31.17 4.50 36.95
C ILE A 859 -32.27 4.61 35.88
N ASP A 860 -33.50 4.90 36.31
CA ASP A 860 -34.61 5.20 35.41
C ASP A 860 -34.60 6.68 35.04
N ILE A 861 -33.85 7.03 34.03
CA ILE A 861 -33.66 8.42 33.54
C ILE A 861 -34.99 9.03 33.07
N GLY A 862 -35.93 8.21 32.58
CA GLY A 862 -37.22 8.67 32.04
C GLY A 862 -38.18 9.25 33.13
N ASN A 863 -38.01 8.86 34.39
CA ASN A 863 -38.85 9.28 35.51
C ASN A 863 -38.13 10.19 36.52
N MET A 864 -36.93 10.70 36.21
CA MET A 864 -36.19 11.60 37.09
C MET A 864 -36.42 13.07 36.75
N THR A 865 -36.53 13.93 37.77
CA THR A 865 -36.47 15.35 37.57
C THR A 865 -35.02 15.82 37.29
N PRO A 866 -34.80 16.97 36.61
CA PRO A 866 -33.46 17.48 36.35
C PRO A 866 -32.59 17.65 37.60
N ILE A 867 -33.21 17.97 38.76
CA ILE A 867 -32.55 18.13 40.07
C ILE A 867 -32.12 16.76 40.59
N ASP A 868 -32.96 15.74 40.46
CA ASP A 868 -32.65 14.37 40.92
C ASP A 868 -31.54 13.77 40.05
N ALA A 869 -31.52 14.02 38.74
CA ALA A 869 -30.46 13.60 37.84
C ALA A 869 -29.11 14.23 38.24
N LEU A 870 -29.10 15.53 38.58
CA LEU A 870 -27.90 16.24 38.99
C LEU A 870 -27.37 15.73 40.34
N ASN A 871 -28.24 15.45 41.30
CA ASN A 871 -27.90 14.91 42.61
C ASN A 871 -27.35 13.47 42.47
N THR A 872 -27.92 12.68 41.57
CA THR A 872 -27.48 11.31 41.31
C THR A 872 -26.09 11.29 40.65
N LEU A 873 -25.83 12.17 39.65
CA LEU A 873 -24.52 12.34 39.04
C LEU A 873 -23.49 12.80 40.06
N TYR A 874 -23.81 13.77 40.95
CA TYR A 874 -22.91 14.22 41.99
C TYR A 874 -22.55 13.12 42.97
N ARG A 875 -23.54 12.28 43.36
CA ARG A 875 -23.35 11.14 44.27
C ARG A 875 -22.46 10.09 43.62
N LEU A 876 -22.67 9.75 42.35
CA LEU A 876 -21.85 8.79 41.60
C LEU A 876 -20.42 9.30 41.42
N GLN A 877 -20.25 10.58 41.13
CA GLN A 877 -18.94 11.21 41.01
C GLN A 877 -18.19 11.21 42.36
N SER A 878 -18.89 11.47 43.48
CA SER A 878 -18.28 11.43 44.80
C SER A 878 -17.87 10.01 45.20
N LYS A 879 -18.70 8.99 44.87
CA LYS A 879 -18.34 7.57 45.04
C LYS A 879 -17.08 7.22 44.22
N ALA A 880 -17.01 7.63 42.97
CA ALA A 880 -15.86 7.36 42.11
C ALA A 880 -14.58 8.05 42.64
N LYS A 881 -14.66 9.31 43.06
CA LYS A 881 -13.49 10.05 43.59
C LYS A 881 -12.96 9.46 44.90
N ASN A 882 -13.83 9.01 45.78
CA ASN A 882 -13.44 8.44 47.08
C ASN A 882 -12.75 7.06 46.95
N ARG A 883 -12.97 6.31 45.86
CA ARG A 883 -12.26 5.06 45.56
C ARG A 883 -10.81 5.25 45.12
N TRP A 884 -10.52 6.33 44.43
CA TRP A 884 -9.17 6.60 43.91
C TRP A 884 -8.26 7.31 44.94
N SER A 885 -8.83 7.83 46.03
CA SER A 885 -8.05 8.52 47.06
C SER A 885 -7.48 7.61 48.16
N VAL A 886 -7.74 6.28 48.11
CA VAL A 886 -7.28 5.30 49.14
C VAL A 886 -5.97 4.60 48.72
N ASN A 887 -5.50 4.75 47.48
CA ASN A 887 -4.29 4.06 47.00
C ASN A 887 -3.01 4.90 47.04
N ASP A 888 -3.01 6.14 47.60
CA ASP A 888 -1.81 6.96 47.75
C ASP A 888 -1.14 6.89 49.12
N SER A 889 -1.51 5.89 49.91
CA SER A 889 -0.83 5.66 51.19
C SER A 889 -0.75 4.14 51.48
N ASN A 890 0.23 3.47 50.77
CA ASN A 890 1.05 2.36 51.30
C ASN A 890 2.18 2.04 50.30
#